data_a1ea750a0bdbd6fc55ca2f0826f66797
#
_entry.id   a1ea750a0bdbd6fc55ca2f0826f66797
#
_cell.length_a   1.000
_cell.length_b   1.000
_cell.length_c   1.000
_cell.angle_alpha   90.00
_cell.angle_beta   90.00
_cell.angle_gamma   90.00
#
_symmetry.space_group_name_H-M   'P 1'
#
loop_
_entity.id
_entity.type
_entity.pdbx_description
1 polymer ?
#
loop_
_entity_poly.entity_id
_entity_poly.type
_entity_poly.pdbx_seq_one_letter_code
_entity_poly.pdbx_strand_id
1 'polypeptide(L)'
;MHIIFRESHGLEETETPFDLGQDPADLIVLSFSDSDLGAFEAGWRRAKGRLPSLRLANLVALRHPLSVDTYVERTLVGCKAILVRLIGGESYWPYGLKSLHDLARRNRIALAVLPADGREDRRLDELSTLPVSTLRQLCALCDAGGALAAQACLSQLALSAGLYASPVVGDKVVPEWGFYDPEAGVVGAPAPSHRPEAVVTFYRAYLTAADTDPIDALIDALNRRGFAAYGVFAPSLKSLGAASWLAEHLKRRPPAAIVNATAFSVQDRSGRSPFDDCDCPMFQVALSTARRREWREADRGLSPADLAMHVALPEVDGRLLAGVVSFKSPGRRDPDLQFSRFAHRAEADRVEAAAARISAWRQLVDTGAADRTLAIVLSTYPGRTYQMAHAVGLDTIASTQTLLSDLVDEGYAITTPKDLAGALVRDTLSWPLESYLSALSKLPAPMRDDLREAWGRPEDDPAFRNGAFHFSAVRCGAAVIALQPERGEVGSRDDDYHDLSRTPRHCYVAFYLWLQDLRLHTLIHMGAHGTLEWLPGKAVALSERCWPEALIGALPVVYPFIVNDPGEGAQAKRRIGAVTLGHLPPPLKDSKLPDALVRLELLVDEYSNADGFDPARRQRLIGEIRSEARAAGVEEDLGLCPDASAAEAITRIDRFVCDIKESQLGDGLHVFGRGECGDAERKGLLAALAGKRVEAGPAGSPYRGRSDVLPTGRNLYSVDPRAVPTPTAYAQGVKLAEELCRRHLQDHGDWPSGLVVDLWGSATMRTAGEDFAMALHLAGLKPTWDHGSGRVTGFEILAPALLGRPRIDVTLRVSG
;
A
#
# COMPACT_ATOMS: atom_id res chain seq x y z
N MET A 1 -14.74 11.91 -10.60
CA MET A 1 -15.95 11.08 -10.46
C MET A 1 -15.51 9.80 -9.79
N HIS A 2 -15.71 9.69 -8.47
CA HIS A 2 -15.39 8.48 -7.74
C HIS A 2 -16.67 7.65 -7.63
N ILE A 3 -16.82 6.70 -8.53
CA ILE A 3 -17.81 5.63 -8.37
C ILE A 3 -17.18 4.68 -7.34
N ILE A 4 -17.58 4.80 -6.09
CA ILE A 4 -17.20 3.85 -5.06
C ILE A 4 -18.07 2.62 -5.27
N PHE A 5 -17.51 1.57 -5.86
CA PHE A 5 -18.12 0.26 -5.81
C PHE A 5 -18.08 -0.22 -4.36
N ARG A 6 -19.22 -0.28 -3.72
CA ARG A 6 -19.36 -0.99 -2.44
C ARG A 6 -19.33 -2.48 -2.73
N GLU A 7 -18.21 -3.12 -2.51
CA GLU A 7 -18.06 -4.58 -2.62
C GLU A 7 -18.85 -5.40 -1.58
N SER A 8 -19.58 -4.75 -0.67
CA SER A 8 -20.18 -5.43 0.50
C SER A 8 -21.70 -5.44 0.55
N HIS A 9 -22.39 -5.14 -0.54
CA HIS A 9 -23.82 -5.39 -0.60
C HIS A 9 -24.08 -6.56 -1.56
N GLY A 10 -24.25 -7.74 -0.98
CA GLY A 10 -24.74 -8.90 -1.71
C GLY A 10 -26.12 -8.60 -2.35
N LEU A 11 -26.46 -9.31 -3.39
CA LEU A 11 -27.76 -9.21 -4.09
C LEU A 11 -28.97 -9.25 -3.14
N GLU A 12 -28.80 -9.83 -1.94
CA GLU A 12 -29.85 -9.96 -0.92
C GLU A 12 -30.27 -8.65 -0.24
N GLU A 13 -29.38 -7.62 -0.12
CA GLU A 13 -29.73 -6.35 0.55
C GLU A 13 -30.59 -5.42 -0.31
N THR A 14 -30.68 -5.64 -1.61
CA THR A 14 -31.53 -4.85 -2.53
C THR A 14 -32.95 -5.38 -2.64
N GLU A 15 -33.20 -6.59 -2.16
CA GLU A 15 -34.50 -7.29 -2.24
C GLU A 15 -35.35 -7.11 -0.98
N THR A 16 -34.81 -6.66 0.13
CA THR A 16 -35.58 -6.45 1.37
C THR A 16 -36.03 -5.00 1.52
N PRO A 17 -37.33 -4.75 1.77
CA PRO A 17 -37.82 -3.41 2.03
C PRO A 17 -37.23 -2.85 3.32
N PHE A 18 -36.85 -1.57 3.30
CA PHE A 18 -36.23 -0.88 4.41
C PHE A 18 -37.01 0.40 4.77
N ASP A 19 -37.35 0.57 6.06
CA ASP A 19 -37.90 1.81 6.59
C ASP A 19 -36.81 2.65 7.24
N LEU A 20 -36.58 3.85 6.72
CA LEU A 20 -35.57 4.80 7.27
C LEU A 20 -35.95 5.35 8.65
N GLY A 21 -37.21 5.18 9.08
CA GLY A 21 -37.71 5.64 10.37
C GLY A 21 -37.46 7.13 10.59
N GLN A 22 -37.71 7.96 9.57
CA GLN A 22 -37.57 9.41 9.65
C GLN A 22 -38.93 10.08 9.81
N ASP A 23 -39.03 11.05 10.73
CA ASP A 23 -40.20 11.89 10.89
C ASP A 23 -40.33 12.90 9.74
N PRO A 24 -41.53 13.45 9.48
CA PRO A 24 -41.72 14.49 8.46
C PRO A 24 -40.83 15.72 8.68
N ALA A 25 -40.47 16.37 7.56
CA ALA A 25 -39.72 17.65 7.56
C ALA A 25 -40.14 18.53 6.40
N ASP A 26 -39.81 19.82 6.45
CA ASP A 26 -40.13 20.78 5.39
C ASP A 26 -39.35 20.54 4.11
N LEU A 27 -38.05 20.26 4.25
CA LEU A 27 -37.12 20.01 3.13
C LEU A 27 -36.63 18.56 3.15
N ILE A 28 -36.58 17.98 1.96
CA ILE A 28 -36.06 16.61 1.75
C ILE A 28 -34.97 16.67 0.67
N VAL A 29 -33.84 16.02 0.91
CA VAL A 29 -32.80 15.85 -0.08
C VAL A 29 -32.46 14.37 -0.23
N LEU A 30 -32.54 13.88 -1.46
CA LEU A 30 -32.29 12.50 -1.83
C LEU A 30 -31.15 12.45 -2.85
N SER A 31 -30.13 11.63 -2.59
CA SER A 31 -29.03 11.43 -3.54
C SER A 31 -28.46 10.01 -3.40
N PHE A 32 -27.85 9.47 -4.48
CA PHE A 32 -27.00 8.29 -4.42
C PHE A 32 -25.59 8.62 -3.87
N SER A 33 -25.23 9.91 -3.80
CA SER A 33 -23.91 10.37 -3.42
C SER A 33 -23.83 10.73 -1.93
N ASP A 34 -23.03 9.99 -1.18
CA ASP A 34 -22.70 10.35 0.22
C ASP A 34 -22.03 11.73 0.30
N SER A 35 -21.31 12.15 -0.75
CA SER A 35 -20.66 13.46 -0.84
C SER A 35 -21.69 14.61 -0.91
N ASP A 36 -22.74 14.44 -1.72
CA ASP A 36 -23.84 15.41 -1.77
C ASP A 36 -24.52 15.51 -0.41
N LEU A 37 -24.90 14.36 0.17
CA LEU A 37 -25.57 14.34 1.48
C LEU A 37 -24.70 14.94 2.58
N GLY A 38 -23.39 14.70 2.55
CA GLY A 38 -22.44 15.32 3.48
C GLY A 38 -22.34 16.84 3.33
N ALA A 39 -22.33 17.34 2.09
CA ALA A 39 -22.34 18.78 1.81
C ALA A 39 -23.63 19.44 2.30
N PHE A 40 -24.79 18.80 2.08
CA PHE A 40 -26.09 19.30 2.56
C PHE A 40 -26.20 19.29 4.09
N GLU A 41 -25.72 18.24 4.77
CA GLU A 41 -25.62 18.21 6.23
C GLU A 41 -24.78 19.39 6.73
N ALA A 42 -23.58 19.56 6.20
CA ALA A 42 -22.68 20.66 6.60
C ALA A 42 -23.29 22.04 6.32
N GLY A 43 -23.96 22.20 5.17
CA GLY A 43 -24.67 23.43 4.80
C GLY A 43 -25.82 23.76 5.72
N TRP A 44 -26.61 22.78 6.11
CA TRP A 44 -27.73 22.95 7.04
C TRP A 44 -27.24 23.33 8.45
N ARG A 45 -26.20 22.64 8.94
CA ARG A 45 -25.59 22.98 10.24
C ARG A 45 -24.95 24.36 10.25
N ARG A 46 -24.32 24.78 9.15
CA ARG A 46 -23.77 26.13 9.00
C ARG A 46 -24.84 27.20 9.16
N ALA A 47 -26.06 26.93 8.80
CA ALA A 47 -27.18 27.86 8.94
C ALA A 47 -27.57 28.14 10.40
N LYS A 48 -27.13 27.32 11.37
CA LYS A 48 -27.38 27.51 12.81
C LYS A 48 -28.86 27.75 13.12
N GLY A 49 -29.75 26.90 12.64
CA GLY A 49 -31.21 26.96 12.88
C GLY A 49 -31.97 28.00 12.01
N ARG A 50 -31.31 28.63 11.05
CA ARG A 50 -31.96 29.61 10.14
C ARG A 50 -32.53 28.99 8.86
N LEU A 51 -32.48 27.68 8.71
CA LEU A 51 -33.12 26.92 7.65
C LEU A 51 -34.25 26.05 8.20
N PRO A 52 -35.26 25.76 7.38
CA PRO A 52 -36.31 24.81 7.76
C PRO A 52 -35.80 23.44 8.13
N SER A 53 -36.69 22.61 8.74
CA SER A 53 -36.37 21.23 9.04
C SER A 53 -35.99 20.44 7.78
N LEU A 54 -34.98 19.56 7.88
CA LEU A 54 -34.39 18.82 6.76
C LEU A 54 -34.33 17.32 7.05
N ARG A 55 -34.61 16.49 6.02
CA ARG A 55 -34.24 15.07 6.01
C ARG A 55 -33.34 14.78 4.82
N LEU A 56 -32.38 13.92 5.08
CA LEU A 56 -31.41 13.44 4.09
C LEU A 56 -31.57 11.94 3.96
N ALA A 57 -31.59 11.41 2.73
CA ALA A 57 -31.59 9.98 2.53
C ALA A 57 -30.75 9.57 1.31
N ASN A 58 -29.98 8.49 1.49
CA ASN A 58 -29.29 7.85 0.37
C ASN A 58 -30.29 6.96 -0.39
N LEU A 59 -30.43 7.21 -1.67
CA LEU A 59 -31.34 6.50 -2.57
C LEU A 59 -31.11 4.99 -2.66
N VAL A 60 -29.92 4.51 -2.27
CA VAL A 60 -29.64 3.07 -2.14
C VAL A 60 -30.62 2.39 -1.21
N ALA A 61 -31.00 3.05 -0.11
CA ALA A 61 -31.98 2.54 0.86
C ALA A 61 -33.43 2.57 0.34
N LEU A 62 -33.71 3.32 -0.73
CA LEU A 62 -35.03 3.50 -1.33
C LEU A 62 -35.15 2.82 -2.71
N ARG A 63 -34.35 1.78 -2.99
CA ARG A 63 -34.45 1.03 -4.27
C ARG A 63 -35.67 0.15 -4.35
N HIS A 64 -36.06 -0.48 -3.24
CA HIS A 64 -37.22 -1.36 -3.21
C HIS A 64 -38.52 -0.52 -3.24
N PRO A 65 -39.52 -0.87 -4.10
CA PRO A 65 -40.78 -0.11 -4.19
C PRO A 65 -41.49 0.12 -2.87
N LEU A 66 -41.58 -0.90 -2.00
CA LEU A 66 -42.20 -0.76 -0.66
C LEU A 66 -41.44 0.21 0.24
N SER A 67 -40.11 0.34 0.09
CA SER A 67 -39.34 1.34 0.82
C SER A 67 -39.70 2.76 0.38
N VAL A 68 -39.92 2.95 -0.94
CA VAL A 68 -40.39 4.22 -1.49
C VAL A 68 -41.78 4.55 -0.97
N ASP A 69 -42.70 3.59 -1.04
CA ASP A 69 -44.11 3.80 -0.58
C ASP A 69 -44.14 4.15 0.90
N THR A 70 -43.42 3.41 1.74
CA THR A 70 -43.28 3.70 3.18
C THR A 70 -42.71 5.09 3.41
N TYR A 71 -41.70 5.49 2.66
CA TYR A 71 -41.08 6.81 2.78
C TYR A 71 -42.02 7.93 2.37
N VAL A 72 -42.78 7.74 1.27
CA VAL A 72 -43.81 8.65 0.79
C VAL A 72 -44.92 8.83 1.83
N GLU A 73 -45.42 7.74 2.39
CA GLU A 73 -46.53 7.75 3.35
C GLU A 73 -46.14 8.29 4.73
N ARG A 74 -44.92 8.11 5.19
CA ARG A 74 -44.48 8.48 6.53
C ARG A 74 -43.68 9.77 6.58
N THR A 75 -42.63 9.87 5.75
CA THR A 75 -41.64 10.95 5.84
C THR A 75 -41.98 12.15 4.98
N LEU A 76 -42.57 11.93 3.81
CA LEU A 76 -42.94 13.03 2.89
C LEU A 76 -44.25 13.71 3.22
N VAL A 77 -44.93 13.30 4.27
CA VAL A 77 -46.20 13.93 4.69
C VAL A 77 -45.96 15.38 5.08
N GLY A 78 -46.61 16.30 4.37
CA GLY A 78 -46.54 17.74 4.64
C GLY A 78 -45.22 18.41 4.22
N CYS A 79 -44.26 17.74 3.60
CA CYS A 79 -43.05 18.36 3.11
C CYS A 79 -43.39 19.46 2.07
N LYS A 80 -42.54 20.49 1.99
CA LYS A 80 -42.73 21.65 1.11
C LYS A 80 -41.84 21.59 -0.11
N ALA A 81 -40.66 21.02 0.02
CA ALA A 81 -39.75 20.84 -1.09
C ALA A 81 -38.98 19.54 -1.04
N ILE A 82 -38.73 18.99 -2.21
CA ILE A 82 -37.92 17.78 -2.44
C ILE A 82 -36.87 18.09 -3.50
N LEU A 83 -35.62 17.79 -3.18
CA LEU A 83 -34.49 17.83 -4.13
C LEU A 83 -33.97 16.41 -4.30
N VAL A 84 -33.90 15.94 -5.54
CA VAL A 84 -33.35 14.64 -5.92
C VAL A 84 -32.17 14.85 -6.83
N ARG A 85 -31.02 14.21 -6.52
CA ARG A 85 -29.84 14.20 -7.39
C ARG A 85 -29.56 12.79 -7.90
N LEU A 86 -29.47 12.65 -9.22
CA LEU A 86 -29.32 11.37 -9.90
C LEU A 86 -28.08 11.34 -10.78
N ILE A 87 -27.36 10.24 -10.72
CA ILE A 87 -26.33 9.88 -11.69
C ILE A 87 -26.97 8.88 -12.66
N GLY A 88 -26.90 9.15 -13.98
CA GLY A 88 -27.42 8.24 -15.01
C GLY A 88 -28.89 8.38 -15.36
N GLY A 89 -29.58 9.43 -14.90
CA GLY A 89 -30.93 9.79 -15.32
C GLY A 89 -32.06 8.96 -14.73
N GLU A 90 -33.26 9.06 -15.33
CA GLU A 90 -34.50 8.43 -14.86
C GLU A 90 -34.39 6.91 -14.67
N SER A 91 -33.63 6.22 -15.53
CA SER A 91 -33.51 4.76 -15.53
C SER A 91 -32.88 4.18 -14.22
N TYR A 92 -32.20 4.99 -13.43
CA TYR A 92 -31.59 4.53 -12.20
C TYR A 92 -32.55 4.43 -11.01
N TRP A 93 -33.70 5.16 -11.05
CA TRP A 93 -34.68 5.12 -9.98
C TRP A 93 -36.10 5.43 -10.48
N PRO A 94 -36.63 4.69 -11.49
CA PRO A 94 -37.83 5.06 -12.21
C PRO A 94 -39.11 5.04 -11.36
N TYR A 95 -39.24 4.04 -10.46
CA TYR A 95 -40.41 3.92 -9.59
C TYR A 95 -40.48 5.09 -8.58
N GLY A 96 -39.39 5.40 -7.94
CA GLY A 96 -39.33 6.51 -6.96
C GLY A 96 -39.62 7.87 -7.62
N LEU A 97 -39.04 8.14 -8.80
CA LEU A 97 -39.26 9.38 -9.50
C LEU A 97 -40.75 9.57 -9.89
N LYS A 98 -41.36 8.52 -10.39
CA LYS A 98 -42.82 8.56 -10.71
C LYS A 98 -43.63 8.82 -9.44
N SER A 99 -43.39 8.11 -8.37
CA SER A 99 -44.07 8.29 -7.08
C SER A 99 -43.91 9.69 -6.52
N LEU A 100 -42.70 10.27 -6.57
CA LEU A 100 -42.43 11.64 -6.13
C LEU A 100 -43.09 12.68 -7.03
N HIS A 101 -43.06 12.48 -8.36
CA HIS A 101 -43.68 13.39 -9.32
C HIS A 101 -45.19 13.47 -9.09
N ASP A 102 -45.85 12.30 -8.95
CA ASP A 102 -47.28 12.20 -8.68
C ASP A 102 -47.66 12.83 -7.32
N LEU A 103 -46.87 12.59 -6.30
CA LEU A 103 -47.00 13.22 -4.97
C LEU A 103 -46.90 14.74 -5.06
N ALA A 104 -45.84 15.23 -5.74
CA ALA A 104 -45.54 16.66 -5.84
C ALA A 104 -46.64 17.42 -6.58
N ARG A 105 -47.19 16.85 -7.67
CA ARG A 105 -48.26 17.46 -8.39
C ARG A 105 -49.55 17.51 -7.57
N ARG A 106 -49.92 16.43 -6.87
CA ARG A 106 -51.13 16.37 -6.04
C ARG A 106 -51.09 17.36 -4.87
N ASN A 107 -49.93 17.50 -4.23
CA ASN A 107 -49.77 18.26 -2.96
C ASN A 107 -49.09 19.64 -3.17
N ARG A 108 -48.80 20.04 -4.41
CA ARG A 108 -48.11 21.30 -4.75
C ARG A 108 -46.75 21.45 -4.06
N ILE A 109 -45.99 20.36 -4.03
CA ILE A 109 -44.66 20.35 -3.48
C ILE A 109 -43.67 20.86 -4.53
N ALA A 110 -42.70 21.69 -4.12
CA ALA A 110 -41.58 22.12 -4.97
C ALA A 110 -40.63 20.95 -5.18
N LEU A 111 -40.73 20.27 -6.32
CA LEU A 111 -39.86 19.16 -6.68
C LEU A 111 -38.80 19.60 -7.68
N ALA A 112 -37.53 19.41 -7.32
CA ALA A 112 -36.36 19.56 -8.16
C ALA A 112 -35.69 18.19 -8.38
N VAL A 113 -35.69 17.69 -9.59
CA VAL A 113 -34.98 16.48 -10.00
C VAL A 113 -33.79 16.90 -10.87
N LEU A 114 -32.58 16.72 -10.36
CA LEU A 114 -31.36 17.29 -10.94
C LEU A 114 -30.36 16.19 -11.35
N PRO A 115 -29.67 16.34 -12.50
CA PRO A 115 -28.58 15.46 -12.85
C PRO A 115 -27.38 15.71 -11.94
N ALA A 116 -26.59 14.67 -11.65
CA ALA A 116 -25.38 14.73 -10.86
C ALA A 116 -24.11 14.39 -11.67
N ASP A 117 -24.24 14.28 -12.99
CA ASP A 117 -23.16 13.96 -13.95
C ASP A 117 -22.70 15.15 -14.80
N GLY A 118 -23.16 16.38 -14.47
CA GLY A 118 -22.78 17.60 -15.15
C GLY A 118 -23.44 17.79 -16.53
N ARG A 119 -24.43 16.96 -16.90
CA ARG A 119 -25.13 17.04 -18.18
C ARG A 119 -26.55 17.56 -17.94
N GLU A 120 -27.06 18.33 -18.89
CA GLU A 120 -28.48 18.69 -18.88
C GLU A 120 -29.35 17.50 -19.31
N ASP A 121 -30.41 17.24 -18.54
CA ASP A 121 -31.36 16.15 -18.83
C ASP A 121 -32.79 16.69 -18.86
N ARG A 122 -33.33 16.81 -20.06
CA ARG A 122 -34.72 17.30 -20.29
C ARG A 122 -35.77 16.42 -19.64
N ARG A 123 -35.48 15.12 -19.52
CA ARG A 123 -36.42 14.18 -18.91
C ARG A 123 -36.58 14.42 -17.43
N LEU A 124 -35.45 14.74 -16.74
CA LEU A 124 -35.47 15.13 -15.33
C LEU A 124 -36.14 16.52 -15.12
N ASP A 125 -35.99 17.44 -16.08
CA ASP A 125 -36.71 18.72 -16.04
C ASP A 125 -38.24 18.50 -16.12
N GLU A 126 -38.75 17.60 -16.99
CA GLU A 126 -40.17 17.25 -17.13
C GLU A 126 -40.73 16.60 -15.86
N LEU A 127 -39.91 15.87 -15.10
CA LEU A 127 -40.30 15.24 -13.83
C LEU A 127 -40.30 16.23 -12.66
N SER A 128 -39.74 17.41 -12.84
CA SER A 128 -39.71 18.48 -11.84
C SER A 128 -41.01 19.30 -11.85
N THR A 129 -41.24 20.06 -10.75
CA THR A 129 -42.35 21.02 -10.68
C THR A 129 -41.89 22.46 -10.69
N LEU A 130 -40.60 22.71 -10.60
CA LEU A 130 -39.96 24.03 -10.59
C LEU A 130 -39.61 24.50 -12.02
N PRO A 131 -39.55 25.83 -12.27
CA PRO A 131 -39.08 26.37 -13.54
C PRO A 131 -37.65 25.91 -13.87
N VAL A 132 -37.38 25.69 -15.15
CA VAL A 132 -36.05 25.21 -15.64
C VAL A 132 -34.93 26.17 -15.20
N SER A 133 -35.15 27.48 -15.16
CA SER A 133 -34.16 28.44 -14.66
C SER A 133 -33.78 28.20 -13.19
N THR A 134 -34.77 27.88 -12.36
CA THR A 134 -34.55 27.52 -10.94
C THR A 134 -33.81 26.18 -10.82
N LEU A 135 -34.15 25.20 -11.66
CA LEU A 135 -33.45 23.92 -11.70
C LEU A 135 -31.97 24.10 -12.06
N ARG A 136 -31.66 24.92 -13.08
CA ARG A 136 -30.25 25.21 -13.45
C ARG A 136 -29.50 25.92 -12.32
N GLN A 137 -30.14 26.86 -11.60
CA GLN A 137 -29.54 27.53 -10.45
C GLN A 137 -29.25 26.57 -9.30
N LEU A 138 -30.22 25.71 -8.96
CA LEU A 138 -30.00 24.67 -7.93
C LEU A 138 -28.91 23.67 -8.35
N CYS A 139 -28.90 23.23 -9.61
CA CYS A 139 -27.87 22.35 -10.15
C CYS A 139 -26.47 22.97 -10.04
N ALA A 140 -26.31 24.22 -10.45
CA ALA A 140 -25.04 24.94 -10.34
C ALA A 140 -24.53 25.05 -8.89
N LEU A 141 -25.44 25.27 -7.94
CA LEU A 141 -25.08 25.28 -6.50
C LEU A 141 -24.67 23.90 -5.99
N CYS A 142 -25.34 22.84 -6.43
CA CYS A 142 -24.96 21.47 -6.12
C CYS A 142 -23.58 21.13 -6.70
N ASP A 143 -23.32 21.51 -7.95
CA ASP A 143 -22.07 21.21 -8.66
C ASP A 143 -20.87 22.02 -8.10
N ALA A 144 -21.14 23.23 -7.58
CA ALA A 144 -20.14 24.02 -6.86
C ALA A 144 -19.63 23.26 -5.62
N GLY A 145 -20.51 22.55 -4.92
CA GLY A 145 -20.19 21.72 -3.75
C GLY A 145 -19.74 22.51 -2.53
N GLY A 146 -19.52 21.79 -1.43
CA GLY A 146 -19.13 22.39 -0.16
C GLY A 146 -20.28 22.95 0.67
N ALA A 147 -20.03 23.23 1.95
CA ALA A 147 -21.06 23.63 2.89
C ALA A 147 -21.77 24.94 2.56
N LEU A 148 -21.04 25.92 1.98
CA LEU A 148 -21.61 27.24 1.66
C LEU A 148 -22.57 27.17 0.47
N ALA A 149 -22.17 26.46 -0.59
CA ALA A 149 -23.03 26.25 -1.77
C ALA A 149 -24.24 25.39 -1.42
N ALA A 150 -24.08 24.36 -0.62
CA ALA A 150 -25.16 23.52 -0.14
C ALA A 150 -26.15 24.32 0.73
N GLN A 151 -25.66 25.19 1.63
CA GLN A 151 -26.50 26.11 2.37
C GLN A 151 -27.30 27.05 1.43
N ALA A 152 -26.65 27.60 0.40
CA ALA A 152 -27.33 28.45 -0.59
C ALA A 152 -28.37 27.67 -1.40
N CYS A 153 -28.07 26.42 -1.76
CA CYS A 153 -29.02 25.52 -2.44
C CYS A 153 -30.25 25.23 -1.59
N LEU A 154 -30.07 24.89 -0.31
CA LEU A 154 -31.17 24.72 0.64
C LEU A 154 -31.99 26.00 0.84
N SER A 155 -31.33 27.16 0.91
CA SER A 155 -32.04 28.45 1.02
C SER A 155 -32.89 28.74 -0.23
N GLN A 156 -32.32 28.51 -1.41
CA GLN A 156 -33.04 28.70 -2.69
C GLN A 156 -34.22 27.70 -2.84
N LEU A 157 -34.01 26.44 -2.43
CA LEU A 157 -35.05 25.43 -2.42
C LEU A 157 -36.19 25.81 -1.48
N ALA A 158 -35.88 26.29 -0.26
CA ALA A 158 -36.87 26.77 0.71
C ALA A 158 -37.68 27.97 0.14
N LEU A 159 -37.02 28.95 -0.46
CA LEU A 159 -37.70 30.11 -1.10
C LEU A 159 -38.61 29.65 -2.25
N SER A 160 -38.16 28.66 -3.05
CA SER A 160 -38.96 28.11 -4.14
C SER A 160 -40.23 27.38 -3.64
N ALA A 161 -40.23 26.96 -2.38
CA ALA A 161 -41.38 26.34 -1.70
C ALA A 161 -42.22 27.34 -0.87
N GLY A 162 -41.94 28.63 -0.99
CA GLY A 162 -42.64 29.70 -0.22
C GLY A 162 -42.25 29.77 1.24
N LEU A 163 -41.14 29.16 1.63
CA LEU A 163 -40.59 29.25 2.97
C LEU A 163 -39.54 30.38 3.05
N TYR A 164 -39.45 31.01 4.23
CA TYR A 164 -38.40 32.04 4.43
C TYR A 164 -37.04 31.39 4.62
N ALA A 165 -36.04 31.93 3.92
CA ALA A 165 -34.62 31.64 4.16
C ALA A 165 -33.77 32.90 3.95
N SER A 166 -32.77 33.07 4.82
CA SER A 166 -31.84 34.22 4.73
C SER A 166 -30.90 34.06 3.53
N PRO A 167 -30.52 35.17 2.85
CA PRO A 167 -29.50 35.15 1.82
C PRO A 167 -28.18 34.62 2.37
N VAL A 168 -27.52 33.79 1.58
CA VAL A 168 -26.19 33.23 1.89
C VAL A 168 -25.12 34.12 1.23
N VAL A 169 -24.29 34.74 2.06
CA VAL A 169 -23.20 35.62 1.63
C VAL A 169 -21.89 34.82 1.58
N GLY A 170 -21.04 35.14 0.62
CA GLY A 170 -19.72 34.56 0.39
C GLY A 170 -19.60 33.89 -0.98
N ASP A 171 -18.37 33.60 -1.35
CA ASP A 171 -18.08 32.85 -2.58
C ASP A 171 -18.50 31.37 -2.42
N LYS A 172 -19.37 30.95 -3.28
CA LYS A 172 -19.98 29.59 -3.22
C LYS A 172 -19.20 28.57 -4.06
N VAL A 173 -18.24 29.05 -4.84
CA VAL A 173 -17.45 28.18 -5.71
C VAL A 173 -16.15 27.85 -5.02
N VAL A 174 -15.93 26.55 -4.75
CA VAL A 174 -14.60 26.06 -4.36
C VAL A 174 -13.70 26.14 -5.59
N PRO A 175 -12.53 26.81 -5.53
CA PRO A 175 -11.60 26.87 -6.66
C PRO A 175 -11.24 25.48 -7.18
N GLU A 176 -10.78 25.40 -8.43
CA GLU A 176 -10.38 24.12 -9.02
C GLU A 176 -9.19 23.51 -8.26
N TRP A 177 -8.23 24.34 -7.89
CA TRP A 177 -7.10 24.01 -7.00
C TRP A 177 -6.76 25.20 -6.11
N GLY A 178 -6.03 24.95 -5.04
CA GLY A 178 -5.65 25.99 -4.11
C GLY A 178 -5.07 25.49 -2.81
N PHE A 179 -4.96 26.39 -1.84
CA PHE A 179 -4.48 26.11 -0.50
C PHE A 179 -5.62 25.95 0.49
N TYR A 180 -5.38 25.15 1.50
CA TYR A 180 -6.35 24.85 2.53
C TYR A 180 -5.71 24.92 3.92
N ASP A 181 -6.44 25.53 4.83
CA ASP A 181 -6.13 25.59 6.25
C ASP A 181 -7.33 25.04 7.04
N PRO A 182 -7.14 24.16 8.07
CA PRO A 182 -8.26 23.57 8.81
C PRO A 182 -9.21 24.58 9.46
N GLU A 183 -8.70 25.74 9.94
CA GLU A 183 -9.52 26.76 10.60
C GLU A 183 -10.12 27.76 9.62
N ALA A 184 -9.30 28.23 8.66
CA ALA A 184 -9.69 29.27 7.71
C ALA A 184 -10.40 28.72 6.46
N GLY A 185 -10.29 27.41 6.18
CA GLY A 185 -10.82 26.78 4.96
C GLY A 185 -9.92 27.03 3.74
N VAL A 186 -10.52 27.42 2.60
CA VAL A 186 -9.76 27.76 1.39
C VAL A 186 -9.10 29.10 1.57
N VAL A 187 -7.78 29.16 1.40
CA VAL A 187 -6.96 30.37 1.56
C VAL A 187 -6.21 30.71 0.28
N GLY A 188 -5.86 31.99 0.08
CA GLY A 188 -5.14 32.44 -1.10
C GLY A 188 -3.67 32.08 -1.11
N ALA A 189 -3.06 31.90 0.08
CA ALA A 189 -1.67 31.49 0.28
C ALA A 189 -1.50 30.89 1.67
N PRO A 190 -0.53 29.97 1.86
CA PRO A 190 -0.17 29.48 3.20
C PRO A 190 0.39 30.62 4.05
N ALA A 191 0.13 30.58 5.34
CA ALA A 191 0.67 31.56 6.29
C ALA A 191 2.21 31.54 6.26
N PRO A 192 2.86 32.70 6.35
CA PRO A 192 4.32 32.76 6.51
C PRO A 192 4.75 32.07 7.80
N SER A 193 5.81 31.25 7.73
CA SER A 193 6.35 30.55 8.89
C SER A 193 7.87 30.39 8.79
N HIS A 194 8.55 30.36 9.95
CA HIS A 194 9.96 29.98 10.06
C HIS A 194 10.13 28.48 10.33
N ARG A 195 9.04 27.78 10.59
CA ARG A 195 9.06 26.32 10.79
C ARG A 195 9.16 25.59 9.43
N PRO A 196 9.73 24.37 9.42
CA PRO A 196 9.77 23.56 8.20
C PRO A 196 8.35 23.31 7.68
N GLU A 197 8.15 23.50 6.37
CA GLU A 197 6.84 23.32 5.76
C GLU A 197 6.53 21.87 5.44
N ALA A 198 5.31 21.43 5.71
CA ALA A 198 4.77 20.17 5.26
C ALA A 198 3.53 20.39 4.38
N VAL A 199 3.58 19.88 3.16
CA VAL A 199 2.49 20.02 2.19
C VAL A 199 1.64 18.76 2.19
N VAL A 200 0.37 18.88 2.60
CA VAL A 200 -0.60 17.77 2.58
C VAL A 200 -1.46 17.89 1.32
N THR A 201 -1.25 17.01 0.33
CA THR A 201 -2.01 17.04 -0.92
C THR A 201 -3.23 16.13 -0.86
N PHE A 202 -4.39 16.61 -1.31
CA PHE A 202 -5.63 15.85 -1.28
C PHE A 202 -6.59 16.25 -2.42
N TYR A 203 -7.62 15.46 -2.66
CA TYR A 203 -8.58 15.75 -3.72
C TYR A 203 -9.56 16.86 -3.33
N ARG A 204 -9.83 17.78 -4.27
CA ARG A 204 -10.87 18.81 -4.17
C ARG A 204 -12.23 18.23 -3.73
N ALA A 205 -12.49 16.98 -4.12
CA ALA A 205 -13.73 16.29 -3.77
C ALA A 205 -13.99 16.20 -2.25
N TYR A 206 -12.94 16.14 -1.41
CA TYR A 206 -13.11 16.18 0.05
C TYR A 206 -13.64 17.51 0.55
N LEU A 207 -13.21 18.63 -0.05
CA LEU A 207 -13.76 19.95 0.28
C LEU A 207 -15.21 20.09 -0.18
N THR A 208 -15.51 19.66 -1.42
CA THR A 208 -16.88 19.75 -1.95
C THR A 208 -17.85 18.84 -1.24
N ALA A 209 -17.37 17.73 -0.67
CA ALA A 209 -18.15 16.84 0.19
C ALA A 209 -18.20 17.31 1.66
N ALA A 210 -17.44 18.32 2.06
CA ALA A 210 -17.19 18.67 3.47
C ALA A 210 -16.66 17.49 4.30
N ASP A 211 -15.77 16.67 3.73
CA ASP A 211 -15.23 15.41 4.30
C ASP A 211 -13.72 15.54 4.55
N THR A 212 -13.31 16.59 5.29
CA THR A 212 -11.90 16.95 5.52
C THR A 212 -11.32 16.42 6.81
N ASP A 213 -12.08 15.76 7.67
CA ASP A 213 -11.67 15.27 8.99
C ASP A 213 -10.28 14.61 9.03
N PRO A 214 -9.92 13.66 8.13
CA PRO A 214 -8.59 13.06 8.15
C PRO A 214 -7.47 14.02 7.72
N ILE A 215 -7.78 15.00 6.87
CA ILE A 215 -6.81 16.00 6.41
C ILE A 215 -6.53 16.99 7.54
N ASP A 216 -7.59 17.45 8.22
CA ASP A 216 -7.51 18.35 9.35
C ASP A 216 -6.70 17.73 10.49
N ALA A 217 -7.04 16.47 10.87
CA ALA A 217 -6.32 15.73 11.89
C ALA A 217 -4.83 15.52 11.56
N LEU A 218 -4.50 15.26 10.30
CA LEU A 218 -3.12 15.06 9.86
C LEU A 218 -2.33 16.38 9.88
N ILE A 219 -2.91 17.48 9.40
CA ILE A 219 -2.29 18.81 9.46
C ILE A 219 -2.03 19.20 10.92
N ASP A 220 -3.01 19.01 11.80
CA ASP A 220 -2.89 19.32 13.21
C ASP A 220 -1.79 18.47 13.89
N ALA A 221 -1.72 17.18 13.58
CA ALA A 221 -0.67 16.31 14.13
C ALA A 221 0.73 16.73 13.68
N LEU A 222 0.90 17.11 12.42
CA LEU A 222 2.16 17.64 11.90
C LEU A 222 2.52 19.00 12.55
N ASN A 223 1.54 19.88 12.75
CA ASN A 223 1.75 21.15 13.42
C ASN A 223 2.20 21.01 14.88
N ARG A 224 1.63 20.04 15.62
CA ARG A 224 2.07 19.67 16.98
C ARG A 224 3.51 19.16 17.02
N ARG A 225 3.99 18.58 15.93
CA ARG A 225 5.38 18.06 15.78
C ARG A 225 6.35 19.07 15.19
N GLY A 226 5.97 20.35 15.14
CA GLY A 226 6.87 21.47 14.79
C GLY A 226 6.91 21.83 13.31
N PHE A 227 6.07 21.23 12.46
CA PHE A 227 5.91 21.69 11.08
C PHE A 227 5.02 22.94 10.99
N ALA A 228 5.11 23.64 9.86
CA ALA A 228 4.09 24.53 9.35
C ALA A 228 3.34 23.76 8.25
N ALA A 229 2.36 22.96 8.64
CA ALA A 229 1.62 22.11 7.73
C ALA A 229 0.41 22.83 7.16
N TYR A 230 0.16 22.68 5.86
CA TYR A 230 -1.01 23.20 5.16
C TYR A 230 -1.46 22.25 4.06
N GLY A 231 -2.74 22.37 3.68
CA GLY A 231 -3.33 21.55 2.64
C GLY A 231 -3.14 22.16 1.24
N VAL A 232 -3.00 21.32 0.24
CA VAL A 232 -3.08 21.64 -1.18
C VAL A 232 -4.10 20.71 -1.83
N PHE A 233 -5.12 21.28 -2.43
CA PHE A 233 -6.16 20.51 -3.08
C PHE A 233 -6.21 20.73 -4.59
N ALA A 234 -6.57 19.68 -5.31
CA ALA A 234 -6.83 19.70 -6.75
C ALA A 234 -7.82 18.60 -7.15
N PRO A 235 -8.52 18.71 -8.29
CA PRO A 235 -9.34 17.62 -8.80
C PRO A 235 -8.48 16.41 -9.20
N SER A 236 -7.30 16.68 -9.71
CA SER A 236 -6.25 15.69 -10.02
C SER A 236 -4.90 16.38 -10.08
N LEU A 237 -3.88 15.78 -9.48
CA LEU A 237 -2.49 16.24 -9.58
C LEU A 237 -1.87 16.01 -10.97
N LYS A 238 -2.62 15.38 -11.90
CA LYS A 238 -2.23 15.19 -13.32
C LYS A 238 -2.82 16.23 -14.25
N SER A 239 -3.75 17.08 -13.79
CA SER A 239 -4.29 18.15 -14.62
C SER A 239 -3.19 19.19 -14.87
N LEU A 240 -2.99 19.56 -16.15
CA LEU A 240 -1.88 20.45 -16.54
C LEU A 240 -1.85 21.75 -15.74
N GLY A 241 -3.01 22.38 -15.51
CA GLY A 241 -3.09 23.63 -14.74
C GLY A 241 -2.68 23.44 -13.28
N ALA A 242 -3.25 22.47 -12.58
CA ALA A 242 -2.94 22.19 -11.17
C ALA A 242 -1.49 21.69 -10.99
N ALA A 243 -1.02 20.80 -11.86
CA ALA A 243 0.33 20.28 -11.79
C ALA A 243 1.39 21.38 -11.97
N SER A 244 1.24 22.22 -12.99
CA SER A 244 2.17 23.33 -13.25
C SER A 244 2.15 24.37 -12.12
N TRP A 245 0.95 24.72 -11.63
CA TRP A 245 0.79 25.64 -10.51
C TRP A 245 1.46 25.12 -9.23
N LEU A 246 1.26 23.83 -8.93
CA LEU A 246 1.85 23.21 -7.76
C LEU A 246 3.37 23.11 -7.87
N ALA A 247 3.90 22.67 -9.02
CA ALA A 247 5.34 22.60 -9.26
C ALA A 247 6.01 23.98 -9.08
N GLU A 248 5.40 25.05 -9.62
CA GLU A 248 5.92 26.41 -9.44
C GLU A 248 5.86 26.88 -7.99
N HIS A 249 4.82 26.52 -7.25
CA HIS A 249 4.71 26.83 -5.83
C HIS A 249 5.82 26.13 -5.03
N LEU A 250 5.99 24.81 -5.23
CA LEU A 250 7.00 24.00 -4.54
C LEU A 250 8.44 24.45 -4.85
N LYS A 251 8.68 24.90 -6.07
CA LYS A 251 9.98 25.48 -6.45
C LYS A 251 10.27 26.79 -5.72
N ARG A 252 9.26 27.64 -5.53
CA ARG A 252 9.40 28.91 -4.80
C ARG A 252 9.49 28.71 -3.28
N ARG A 253 8.82 27.70 -2.75
CA ARG A 253 8.77 27.36 -1.33
C ARG A 253 9.02 25.86 -1.17
N PRO A 254 10.30 25.45 -1.20
CA PRO A 254 10.65 24.02 -1.05
C PRO A 254 10.17 23.48 0.30
N PRO A 255 9.30 22.48 0.32
CA PRO A 255 8.82 21.90 1.56
C PRO A 255 9.87 20.96 2.19
N ALA A 256 9.78 20.77 3.50
CA ALA A 256 10.55 19.77 4.23
C ALA A 256 9.99 18.35 4.06
N ALA A 257 8.69 18.24 3.77
CA ALA A 257 8.03 16.98 3.48
C ALA A 257 6.78 17.19 2.62
N ILE A 258 6.48 16.23 1.74
CA ILE A 258 5.22 16.13 1.01
C ILE A 258 4.46 14.93 1.54
N VAL A 259 3.24 15.14 2.00
CA VAL A 259 2.35 14.09 2.50
C VAL A 259 1.17 13.96 1.57
N ASN A 260 1.12 12.90 0.80
CA ASN A 260 0.11 12.73 -0.21
C ASN A 260 -1.05 11.86 0.29
N ALA A 261 -2.25 12.43 0.33
CA ALA A 261 -3.50 11.75 0.65
C ALA A 261 -4.36 11.50 -0.60
N THR A 262 -3.81 11.74 -1.82
CA THR A 262 -4.49 11.32 -3.05
C THR A 262 -4.17 9.86 -3.38
N ALA A 263 -5.09 9.19 -4.08
CA ALA A 263 -4.86 7.87 -4.63
C ALA A 263 -4.08 7.94 -5.96
N PHE A 264 -3.60 6.80 -6.43
CA PHE A 264 -2.91 6.61 -7.70
C PHE A 264 -1.53 7.30 -7.78
N SER A 265 -0.76 6.93 -8.81
CA SER A 265 0.44 7.65 -9.20
C SER A 265 0.09 9.04 -9.74
N VAL A 266 0.91 10.04 -9.47
CA VAL A 266 0.73 11.41 -10.00
C VAL A 266 1.51 11.65 -11.30
N GLN A 267 2.31 10.70 -11.75
CA GLN A 267 3.00 10.79 -13.03
C GLN A 267 2.01 10.91 -14.18
N ASP A 268 2.24 11.88 -15.05
CA ASP A 268 1.50 12.03 -16.32
C ASP A 268 1.90 10.93 -17.34
N ARG A 269 1.45 11.06 -18.59
CA ARG A 269 1.81 10.10 -19.66
C ARG A 269 3.29 10.16 -20.05
N SER A 270 3.97 11.25 -19.78
CA SER A 270 5.41 11.41 -20.04
C SER A 270 6.28 10.98 -18.86
N GLY A 271 5.69 10.45 -17.78
CA GLY A 271 6.39 10.07 -16.55
C GLY A 271 6.74 11.24 -15.64
N ARG A 272 6.30 12.47 -15.94
CA ARG A 272 6.58 13.65 -15.11
C ARG A 272 5.55 13.82 -14.01
N SER A 273 6.02 14.38 -12.90
CA SER A 273 5.24 14.65 -11.69
C SER A 273 5.45 16.11 -11.24
N PRO A 274 4.46 16.76 -10.62
CA PRO A 274 4.64 18.10 -10.03
C PRO A 274 5.66 18.12 -8.88
N PHE A 275 6.16 16.96 -8.45
CA PHE A 275 7.11 16.80 -7.36
C PHE A 275 8.55 16.54 -7.82
N ASP A 276 8.83 16.52 -9.12
CA ASP A 276 10.14 16.10 -9.64
C ASP A 276 11.30 17.02 -9.20
N ASP A 277 11.03 18.30 -9.02
CA ASP A 277 12.03 19.27 -8.55
C ASP A 277 12.17 19.33 -7.02
N CYS A 278 11.44 18.47 -6.26
CA CYS A 278 11.51 18.45 -4.82
C CYS A 278 12.54 17.45 -4.31
N ASP A 279 13.50 17.93 -3.49
CA ASP A 279 14.55 17.09 -2.86
C ASP A 279 14.18 16.70 -1.41
N CYS A 280 12.89 16.54 -1.13
CA CYS A 280 12.39 16.11 0.18
C CYS A 280 11.70 14.75 0.11
N PRO A 281 11.59 14.03 1.22
CA PRO A 281 10.88 12.75 1.25
C PRO A 281 9.39 12.96 0.98
N MET A 282 8.83 12.04 0.21
CA MET A 282 7.40 12.00 -0.13
C MET A 282 6.72 10.83 0.55
N PHE A 283 5.68 11.14 1.31
CA PHE A 283 4.93 10.13 2.04
C PHE A 283 3.56 9.91 1.40
N GLN A 284 3.09 8.69 1.48
CA GLN A 284 1.73 8.30 1.14
C GLN A 284 0.98 7.95 2.42
N VAL A 285 -0.21 8.54 2.60
CA VAL A 285 -1.19 8.11 3.58
C VAL A 285 -2.41 7.53 2.88
N ALA A 286 -2.97 6.46 3.43
CA ALA A 286 -4.16 5.83 2.87
C ALA A 286 -5.42 6.36 3.57
N LEU A 287 -6.39 6.80 2.78
CA LEU A 287 -7.75 7.09 3.21
C LEU A 287 -8.61 5.90 2.79
N SER A 288 -8.73 4.89 3.66
CA SER A 288 -9.39 3.63 3.32
C SER A 288 -10.88 3.82 3.11
N THR A 289 -11.40 3.19 2.06
CA THR A 289 -12.84 3.15 1.76
C THR A 289 -13.59 2.09 2.58
N ALA A 290 -12.84 1.17 3.20
CA ALA A 290 -13.39 0.13 4.08
C ALA A 290 -13.80 0.70 5.45
N ARG A 291 -14.61 -0.05 6.17
CA ARG A 291 -14.96 0.28 7.56
C ARG A 291 -13.80 -0.05 8.50
N ARG A 292 -13.68 0.74 9.58
CA ARG A 292 -12.67 0.50 10.64
C ARG A 292 -12.72 -0.93 11.20
N ARG A 293 -13.92 -1.48 11.37
CA ARG A 293 -14.10 -2.84 11.87
C ARG A 293 -13.50 -3.88 10.90
N GLU A 294 -13.79 -3.76 9.63
CA GLU A 294 -13.26 -4.64 8.57
C GLU A 294 -11.74 -4.63 8.55
N TRP A 295 -11.12 -3.44 8.61
CA TRP A 295 -9.67 -3.32 8.73
C TRP A 295 -9.13 -3.96 10.01
N ARG A 296 -9.81 -3.75 11.15
CA ARG A 296 -9.33 -4.28 12.44
C ARG A 296 -9.31 -5.82 12.43
N GLU A 297 -10.32 -6.45 11.84
CA GLU A 297 -10.52 -7.89 11.81
C GLU A 297 -9.75 -8.59 10.67
N ALA A 298 -9.34 -7.88 9.61
CA ALA A 298 -8.69 -8.46 8.44
C ALA A 298 -7.15 -8.46 8.56
N ASP A 299 -6.53 -9.61 8.37
CA ASP A 299 -5.06 -9.76 8.34
C ASP A 299 -4.42 -9.10 7.12
N ARG A 300 -5.13 -9.03 6.01
CA ARG A 300 -4.66 -8.31 4.81
C ARG A 300 -4.51 -6.80 5.02
N GLY A 301 -5.24 -6.19 5.97
CA GLY A 301 -5.26 -4.75 6.23
C GLY A 301 -6.18 -3.99 5.27
N LEU A 302 -5.74 -3.62 4.07
CA LEU A 302 -6.55 -2.89 3.09
C LEU A 302 -7.33 -3.83 2.15
N SER A 303 -8.43 -3.33 1.59
CA SER A 303 -9.10 -4.00 0.46
C SER A 303 -8.18 -4.06 -0.76
N PRO A 304 -8.37 -5.00 -1.71
CA PRO A 304 -7.58 -5.03 -2.94
C PRO A 304 -7.60 -3.72 -3.72
N ALA A 305 -8.75 -3.04 -3.76
CA ALA A 305 -8.89 -1.74 -4.40
C ALA A 305 -8.10 -0.64 -3.68
N ASP A 306 -8.21 -0.54 -2.36
CA ASP A 306 -7.45 0.42 -1.56
C ASP A 306 -5.94 0.14 -1.64
N LEU A 307 -5.52 -1.15 -1.61
CA LEU A 307 -4.12 -1.54 -1.78
C LEU A 307 -3.57 -1.07 -3.14
N ALA A 308 -4.30 -1.32 -4.22
CA ALA A 308 -3.88 -0.89 -5.55
C ALA A 308 -3.79 0.63 -5.66
N MET A 309 -4.81 1.35 -5.19
CA MET A 309 -4.93 2.81 -5.36
C MET A 309 -4.04 3.61 -4.42
N HIS A 310 -3.92 3.19 -3.15
CA HIS A 310 -3.24 3.97 -2.12
C HIS A 310 -1.83 3.47 -1.80
N VAL A 311 -1.41 2.31 -2.31
CA VAL A 311 -0.09 1.73 -2.02
C VAL A 311 0.66 1.41 -3.31
N ALA A 312 0.24 0.41 -4.08
CA ALA A 312 0.99 -0.09 -5.22
C ALA A 312 1.22 0.97 -6.33
N LEU A 313 0.19 1.73 -6.68
CA LEU A 313 0.34 2.79 -7.70
C LEU A 313 1.14 4.01 -7.21
N PRO A 314 0.99 4.48 -5.95
CA PRO A 314 1.87 5.50 -5.38
C PRO A 314 3.35 5.09 -5.23
N GLU A 315 3.66 3.81 -5.02
CA GLU A 315 5.05 3.32 -4.98
C GLU A 315 5.83 3.64 -6.25
N VAL A 316 5.16 3.69 -7.41
CA VAL A 316 5.78 4.06 -8.71
C VAL A 316 6.35 5.48 -8.71
N ASP A 317 5.82 6.36 -7.87
CA ASP A 317 6.31 7.73 -7.69
C ASP A 317 7.45 7.81 -6.65
N GLY A 318 7.86 6.70 -6.04
CA GLY A 318 8.85 6.66 -4.98
C GLY A 318 8.34 7.10 -3.60
N ARG A 319 7.02 7.09 -3.38
CA ARG A 319 6.43 7.49 -2.10
C ARG A 319 6.64 6.43 -1.03
N LEU A 320 6.86 6.89 0.20
CA LEU A 320 7.02 6.06 1.38
C LEU A 320 5.66 5.91 2.06
N LEU A 321 5.23 4.69 2.30
CA LEU A 321 3.96 4.45 2.98
C LEU A 321 4.06 4.84 4.46
N ALA A 322 3.36 5.91 4.86
CA ALA A 322 3.28 6.33 6.26
C ALA A 322 2.19 5.58 7.05
N GLY A 323 1.23 5.00 6.36
CA GLY A 323 0.17 4.17 6.95
C GLY A 323 -1.23 4.57 6.49
N VAL A 324 -2.25 3.94 7.10
CA VAL A 324 -3.66 4.33 6.95
C VAL A 324 -4.00 5.37 8.01
N VAL A 325 -4.71 6.43 7.65
CA VAL A 325 -5.06 7.51 8.60
C VAL A 325 -6.56 7.67 8.81
N SER A 326 -7.39 7.06 7.94
CA SER A 326 -8.84 7.13 8.09
C SER A 326 -9.56 5.93 7.50
N PHE A 327 -10.80 5.74 7.99
CA PHE A 327 -11.74 4.75 7.50
C PHE A 327 -13.09 5.40 7.20
N LYS A 328 -13.79 4.89 6.19
CA LYS A 328 -15.12 5.38 5.84
C LYS A 328 -16.17 4.65 6.69
N SER A 329 -16.89 5.39 7.51
CA SER A 329 -17.83 4.82 8.48
C SER A 329 -19.09 5.68 8.62
N PRO A 330 -20.24 5.06 8.93
CA PRO A 330 -21.42 5.82 9.30
C PRO A 330 -21.17 6.54 10.64
N GLY A 331 -21.53 7.81 10.69
CA GLY A 331 -21.57 8.58 11.93
C GLY A 331 -22.72 8.14 12.84
N ARG A 332 -22.77 8.71 14.04
CA ARG A 332 -23.96 8.59 14.87
C ARG A 332 -25.15 9.22 14.15
N ARG A 333 -26.33 8.62 14.29
CA ARG A 333 -27.56 9.21 13.75
C ARG A 333 -27.78 10.57 14.38
N ASP A 334 -27.79 11.59 13.56
CA ASP A 334 -28.09 12.96 13.99
C ASP A 334 -29.55 13.07 14.41
N PRO A 335 -29.88 13.61 15.61
CA PRO A 335 -31.25 13.68 16.09
C PRO A 335 -32.11 14.67 15.27
N ASP A 336 -31.53 15.77 14.79
CA ASP A 336 -32.25 16.80 14.04
C ASP A 336 -32.51 16.40 12.59
N LEU A 337 -31.50 15.82 11.93
CA LEU A 337 -31.56 15.36 10.54
C LEU A 337 -32.07 13.93 10.40
N GLN A 338 -32.05 13.16 11.50
CA GLN A 338 -32.37 11.73 11.55
C GLN A 338 -31.60 10.93 10.47
N PHE A 339 -30.37 11.34 10.24
CA PHE A 339 -29.48 10.82 9.22
C PHE A 339 -28.13 10.43 9.83
N SER A 340 -27.56 9.34 9.34
CA SER A 340 -26.19 8.91 9.68
C SER A 340 -25.28 9.19 8.50
N ARG A 341 -24.47 10.23 8.61
CA ARG A 341 -23.53 10.59 7.57
C ARG A 341 -22.48 9.50 7.40
N PHE A 342 -22.28 9.04 6.16
CA PHE A 342 -21.20 8.13 5.80
C PHE A 342 -20.01 8.95 5.30
N ALA A 343 -18.95 9.05 6.07
CA ALA A 343 -17.82 9.91 5.80
C ALA A 343 -16.50 9.26 6.28
N HIS A 344 -15.37 9.79 5.82
CA HIS A 344 -14.07 9.46 6.38
C HIS A 344 -13.97 9.95 7.82
N ARG A 345 -13.41 9.10 8.69
CA ARG A 345 -13.11 9.44 10.07
C ARG A 345 -11.65 9.18 10.34
N ALA A 346 -10.96 10.19 10.84
CA ALA A 346 -9.57 10.06 11.24
C ALA A 346 -9.42 9.01 12.35
N GLU A 347 -8.44 8.14 12.19
CA GLU A 347 -8.04 7.20 13.24
C GLU A 347 -6.87 7.81 14.01
N ALA A 348 -7.13 8.31 15.20
CA ALA A 348 -6.22 9.18 15.93
C ALA A 348 -4.82 8.58 16.14
N ASP A 349 -4.75 7.29 16.55
CA ASP A 349 -3.48 6.60 16.75
C ASP A 349 -2.71 6.40 15.45
N ARG A 350 -3.42 6.19 14.32
CA ARG A 350 -2.82 6.04 13.00
C ARG A 350 -2.31 7.36 12.44
N VAL A 351 -3.05 8.44 12.66
CA VAL A 351 -2.61 9.80 12.31
C VAL A 351 -1.34 10.17 13.08
N GLU A 352 -1.30 9.89 14.40
CA GLU A 352 -0.11 10.14 15.21
C GLU A 352 1.09 9.28 14.78
N ALA A 353 0.88 8.01 14.43
CA ALA A 353 1.93 7.13 13.92
C ALA A 353 2.50 7.64 12.58
N ALA A 354 1.63 8.06 11.65
CA ALA A 354 2.05 8.65 10.38
C ALA A 354 2.84 9.96 10.59
N ALA A 355 2.33 10.87 11.42
CA ALA A 355 3.01 12.12 11.73
C ALA A 355 4.35 11.89 12.45
N ALA A 356 4.46 10.85 13.29
CA ALA A 356 5.71 10.47 13.95
C ALA A 356 6.77 10.02 12.94
N ARG A 357 6.39 9.16 11.95
CA ARG A 357 7.30 8.73 10.89
C ARG A 357 7.80 9.90 10.05
N ILE A 358 6.90 10.80 9.63
CA ILE A 358 7.25 12.00 8.86
C ILE A 358 8.24 12.89 9.67
N SER A 359 7.97 13.07 10.97
CA SER A 359 8.82 13.84 11.86
C SER A 359 10.21 13.21 12.07
N ALA A 360 10.30 11.89 12.14
CA ALA A 360 11.58 11.19 12.26
C ALA A 360 12.47 11.36 11.01
N TRP A 361 11.91 11.30 9.83
CA TRP A 361 12.63 11.64 8.60
C TRP A 361 13.09 13.11 8.58
N ARG A 362 12.28 14.03 9.09
CA ARG A 362 12.69 15.43 9.24
C ARG A 362 13.85 15.58 10.22
N GLN A 363 13.81 14.88 11.36
CA GLN A 363 14.90 14.89 12.32
C GLN A 363 16.21 14.41 11.69
N LEU A 364 16.14 13.39 10.82
CA LEU A 364 17.30 12.92 10.06
C LEU A 364 17.91 14.02 9.17
N VAL A 365 17.05 14.85 8.52
CA VAL A 365 17.49 16.00 7.71
C VAL A 365 18.15 17.08 8.59
N ASP A 366 17.53 17.42 9.72
CA ASP A 366 17.96 18.50 10.59
C ASP A 366 19.25 18.18 11.35
N THR A 367 19.59 16.90 11.46
CA THR A 367 20.81 16.45 12.17
C THR A 367 22.00 16.44 11.22
N GLY A 368 23.06 17.12 11.55
CA GLY A 368 24.32 17.09 10.78
C GLY A 368 24.96 15.71 10.76
N ALA A 369 25.73 15.40 9.72
CA ALA A 369 26.35 14.08 9.55
C ALA A 369 27.16 13.63 10.76
N ALA A 370 27.92 14.53 11.41
CA ALA A 370 28.73 14.24 12.58
C ALA A 370 27.91 13.83 13.83
N ASP A 371 26.65 14.32 13.91
CA ASP A 371 25.78 14.06 15.08
C ASP A 371 24.75 12.94 14.81
N ARG A 372 24.70 12.43 13.57
CA ARG A 372 23.78 11.34 13.25
C ARG A 372 24.21 10.03 13.85
N THR A 373 23.29 9.38 14.55
CA THR A 373 23.46 8.03 15.10
C THR A 373 22.68 7.03 14.26
N LEU A 374 23.24 5.88 13.97
CA LEU A 374 22.61 4.86 13.14
C LEU A 374 22.91 3.44 13.64
N ALA A 375 22.06 2.49 13.27
CA ALA A 375 22.36 1.08 13.38
C ALA A 375 22.44 0.45 11.99
N ILE A 376 23.37 -0.49 11.83
CA ILE A 376 23.44 -1.39 10.68
C ILE A 376 23.11 -2.78 11.20
N VAL A 377 21.96 -3.31 10.81
CA VAL A 377 21.52 -4.65 11.19
C VAL A 377 21.78 -5.59 10.03
N LEU A 378 22.61 -6.59 10.27
CA LEU A 378 22.94 -7.61 9.29
C LEU A 378 21.99 -8.78 9.44
N SER A 379 21.36 -9.19 8.34
CA SER A 379 20.58 -10.43 8.31
C SER A 379 21.49 -11.61 8.63
N THR A 380 21.01 -12.52 9.44
CA THR A 380 21.76 -13.73 9.79
C THR A 380 20.90 -14.94 9.45
N TYR A 381 21.40 -15.79 8.56
CA TYR A 381 20.83 -17.11 8.38
C TYR A 381 21.19 -17.95 9.59
N PRO A 382 20.24 -18.53 10.26
CA PRO A 382 20.45 -19.12 11.57
C PRO A 382 21.31 -20.42 11.54
N GLY A 383 22.16 -20.59 12.53
CA GLY A 383 22.70 -21.82 13.06
C GLY A 383 24.08 -22.27 12.63
N ARG A 384 24.79 -21.54 11.81
CA ARG A 384 26.19 -21.87 11.51
C ARG A 384 27.07 -20.63 11.49
N THR A 385 28.19 -20.67 12.17
CA THR A 385 29.16 -19.57 12.25
C THR A 385 29.68 -19.13 10.87
N TYR A 386 29.71 -20.00 9.88
CA TYR A 386 30.13 -19.70 8.53
C TYR A 386 29.03 -19.05 7.64
N GLN A 387 27.79 -19.03 8.10
CA GLN A 387 26.66 -18.34 7.45
C GLN A 387 26.28 -17.03 8.14
N MET A 388 27.17 -16.54 9.01
CA MET A 388 26.98 -15.26 9.67
C MET A 388 26.86 -14.14 8.63
N ALA A 389 25.82 -13.33 8.77
CA ALA A 389 25.53 -12.23 7.86
C ALA A 389 25.38 -12.65 6.37
N HIS A 390 24.91 -13.87 6.16
CA HIS A 390 24.66 -14.38 4.81
C HIS A 390 23.48 -13.68 4.14
N ALA A 391 23.65 -13.26 2.90
CA ALA A 391 22.59 -12.71 2.07
C ALA A 391 22.73 -13.21 0.65
N VAL A 392 21.61 -13.60 0.03
CA VAL A 392 21.60 -14.08 -1.36
C VAL A 392 22.19 -13.02 -2.28
N GLY A 393 23.34 -13.33 -2.88
CA GLY A 393 23.98 -12.47 -3.86
C GLY A 393 24.72 -11.24 -3.32
N LEU A 394 24.73 -10.98 -2.02
CA LEU A 394 25.38 -9.81 -1.41
C LEU A 394 26.44 -10.23 -0.37
N ASP A 395 27.63 -9.71 -0.50
CA ASP A 395 28.63 -9.74 0.58
C ASP A 395 28.31 -8.64 1.60
N THR A 396 27.59 -8.99 2.65
CA THR A 396 27.11 -8.03 3.64
C THR A 396 28.24 -7.46 4.50
N ILE A 397 29.27 -8.24 4.79
CA ILE A 397 30.42 -7.78 5.60
C ILE A 397 31.24 -6.77 4.78
N ALA A 398 31.64 -7.11 3.56
CA ALA A 398 32.36 -6.20 2.68
C ALA A 398 31.53 -4.94 2.34
N SER A 399 30.21 -5.12 2.10
CA SER A 399 29.29 -4.01 1.86
C SER A 399 29.21 -3.09 3.08
N THR A 400 29.13 -3.64 4.29
CA THR A 400 29.12 -2.85 5.52
C THR A 400 30.43 -2.10 5.75
N GLN A 401 31.57 -2.75 5.53
CA GLN A 401 32.88 -2.09 5.62
C GLN A 401 33.03 -0.95 4.60
N THR A 402 32.57 -1.17 3.39
CA THR A 402 32.53 -0.16 2.33
C THR A 402 31.66 1.02 2.75
N LEU A 403 30.47 0.75 3.24
CA LEU A 403 29.53 1.77 3.70
C LEU A 403 30.11 2.58 4.87
N LEU A 404 30.74 1.93 5.86
CA LEU A 404 31.37 2.65 6.97
C LEU A 404 32.47 3.60 6.48
N SER A 405 33.26 3.19 5.50
CA SER A 405 34.26 4.07 4.88
C SER A 405 33.63 5.26 4.17
N ASP A 406 32.60 5.01 3.38
CA ASP A 406 31.86 6.06 2.66
C ASP A 406 31.21 7.06 3.66
N LEU A 407 30.68 6.58 4.79
CA LEU A 407 30.11 7.45 5.83
C LEU A 407 31.16 8.29 6.53
N VAL A 408 32.36 7.76 6.76
CA VAL A 408 33.49 8.55 7.30
C VAL A 408 33.87 9.66 6.32
N ASP A 409 33.95 9.37 5.04
CA ASP A 409 34.25 10.35 4.00
C ASP A 409 33.16 11.46 3.92
N GLU A 410 31.91 11.14 4.24
CA GLU A 410 30.77 12.06 4.33
C GLU A 410 30.67 12.80 5.69
N GLY A 411 31.65 12.61 6.58
CA GLY A 411 31.78 13.35 7.84
C GLY A 411 30.97 12.80 9.00
N TYR A 412 30.56 11.53 8.96
CA TYR A 412 29.94 10.87 10.12
C TYR A 412 31.02 10.55 11.18
N ALA A 413 30.67 10.69 12.46
CA ALA A 413 31.54 10.38 13.57
C ALA A 413 31.66 8.86 13.84
N ILE A 414 32.13 8.12 12.84
CA ILE A 414 32.20 6.65 12.81
C ILE A 414 33.65 6.19 12.80
N THR A 415 33.89 5.02 13.38
CA THR A 415 35.15 4.32 13.30
C THR A 415 35.01 3.00 12.55
N THR A 416 35.94 2.69 11.65
CA THR A 416 35.88 1.46 10.86
C THR A 416 36.72 0.37 11.54
N PRO A 417 36.12 -0.77 12.00
CA PRO A 417 36.87 -1.88 12.59
C PRO A 417 37.72 -2.59 11.54
N LYS A 418 38.94 -2.98 11.88
CA LYS A 418 39.84 -3.72 10.96
C LYS A 418 39.34 -5.11 10.62
N ASP A 419 38.66 -5.77 11.55
CA ASP A 419 38.07 -7.12 11.40
C ASP A 419 36.63 -7.06 11.94
N LEU A 420 35.69 -6.66 11.09
CA LEU A 420 34.30 -6.55 11.47
C LEU A 420 33.67 -7.92 11.76
N ALA A 421 33.98 -8.93 10.94
CA ALA A 421 33.43 -10.28 11.13
C ALA A 421 33.90 -10.87 12.48
N GLY A 422 35.22 -10.81 12.75
CA GLY A 422 35.75 -11.28 14.03
C GLY A 422 35.22 -10.48 15.23
N ALA A 423 35.00 -9.17 15.07
CA ALA A 423 34.43 -8.35 16.13
C ALA A 423 32.98 -8.77 16.45
N LEU A 424 32.13 -8.99 15.45
CA LEU A 424 30.75 -9.45 15.64
C LEU A 424 30.64 -10.83 16.31
N VAL A 425 31.66 -11.68 16.15
CA VAL A 425 31.71 -12.98 16.85
C VAL A 425 32.15 -12.84 18.32
N ARG A 426 33.13 -11.96 18.58
CA ARG A 426 33.73 -11.83 19.90
C ARG A 426 32.98 -10.87 20.82
N ASP A 427 32.49 -9.78 20.28
CA ASP A 427 31.94 -8.66 21.03
C ASP A 427 30.43 -8.79 21.20
N THR A 428 29.96 -8.41 22.39
CA THR A 428 28.55 -8.37 22.70
C THR A 428 28.22 -7.04 23.38
N LEU A 429 27.04 -6.48 23.03
CA LEU A 429 26.43 -5.40 23.77
C LEU A 429 25.29 -5.95 24.60
N SER A 430 25.16 -5.47 25.83
CA SER A 430 24.16 -5.99 26.77
C SER A 430 23.10 -4.94 27.09
N TRP A 431 21.91 -5.41 27.34
CA TRP A 431 20.77 -4.57 27.74
C TRP A 431 20.09 -5.13 29.00
N PRO A 432 20.01 -4.39 30.11
CA PRO A 432 19.51 -4.88 31.38
C PRO A 432 18.05 -5.29 31.32
N LEU A 433 17.66 -6.31 32.10
CA LEU A 433 16.28 -6.81 32.19
C LEU A 433 15.29 -5.70 32.59
N GLU A 434 15.68 -4.84 33.55
CA GLU A 434 14.82 -3.74 34.00
C GLU A 434 14.47 -2.79 32.85
N SER A 435 15.45 -2.44 32.02
CA SER A 435 15.24 -1.60 30.83
C SER A 435 14.32 -2.31 29.81
N TYR A 436 14.54 -3.61 29.59
CA TYR A 436 13.67 -4.42 28.73
C TYR A 436 12.24 -4.46 29.23
N LEU A 437 12.01 -4.77 30.51
CA LEU A 437 10.67 -4.82 31.11
C LEU A 437 9.97 -3.46 31.06
N SER A 438 10.70 -2.37 31.29
CA SER A 438 10.19 -1.02 31.14
C SER A 438 9.74 -0.73 29.71
N ALA A 439 10.52 -1.10 28.71
CA ALA A 439 10.17 -0.94 27.30
C ALA A 439 9.02 -1.86 26.88
N LEU A 440 9.06 -3.12 27.29
CA LEU A 440 8.02 -4.12 27.03
C LEU A 440 6.65 -3.67 27.58
N SER A 441 6.64 -3.01 28.76
CA SER A 441 5.41 -2.53 29.39
C SER A 441 4.64 -1.51 28.54
N LYS A 442 5.30 -0.85 27.59
CA LYS A 442 4.70 0.12 26.67
C LYS A 442 3.99 -0.53 25.47
N LEU A 443 4.28 -1.80 25.19
CA LEU A 443 3.59 -2.54 24.14
C LEU A 443 2.16 -2.86 24.55
N PRO A 444 1.22 -3.01 23.59
CA PRO A 444 -0.15 -3.41 23.85
C PRO A 444 -0.26 -4.68 24.69
N ALA A 445 -1.20 -4.73 25.63
CA ALA A 445 -1.35 -5.87 26.52
C ALA A 445 -1.51 -7.22 25.80
N PRO A 446 -2.31 -7.35 24.73
CA PRO A 446 -2.40 -8.62 24.02
C PRO A 446 -1.04 -9.14 23.50
N MET A 447 -0.19 -8.26 22.97
CA MET A 447 1.13 -8.66 22.48
C MET A 447 2.06 -9.18 23.59
N ARG A 448 1.95 -8.58 24.78
CA ARG A 448 2.70 -9.03 25.97
C ARG A 448 2.19 -10.38 26.48
N ASP A 449 0.90 -10.61 26.37
CA ASP A 449 0.26 -11.86 26.77
C ASP A 449 0.62 -12.97 25.77
N ASP A 450 0.55 -12.71 24.46
CA ASP A 450 0.99 -13.64 23.40
C ASP A 450 2.46 -14.01 23.56
N LEU A 451 3.33 -13.02 23.89
CA LEU A 451 4.74 -13.26 24.11
C LEU A 451 4.99 -14.16 25.32
N ARG A 452 4.25 -13.93 26.41
CA ARG A 452 4.35 -14.74 27.63
C ARG A 452 3.82 -16.17 27.40
N GLU A 453 2.73 -16.30 26.66
CA GLU A 453 2.14 -17.60 26.32
C GLU A 453 3.09 -18.42 25.44
N ALA A 454 3.69 -17.79 24.43
CA ALA A 454 4.58 -18.47 23.50
C ALA A 454 5.97 -18.82 24.09
N TRP A 455 6.54 -17.97 24.94
CA TRP A 455 7.96 -18.04 25.31
C TRP A 455 8.22 -17.97 26.83
N GLY A 456 7.19 -17.91 27.67
CA GLY A 456 7.34 -17.87 29.13
C GLY A 456 7.90 -16.55 29.64
N ARG A 457 8.88 -16.65 30.54
CA ARG A 457 9.53 -15.45 31.13
C ARG A 457 10.76 -15.03 30.34
N PRO A 458 11.11 -13.73 30.35
CA PRO A 458 12.32 -13.23 29.69
C PRO A 458 13.60 -13.93 30.15
N GLU A 459 13.65 -14.33 31.44
CA GLU A 459 14.82 -15.00 32.03
C GLU A 459 15.04 -16.42 31.51
N ASP A 460 14.00 -17.00 30.92
CA ASP A 460 14.06 -18.34 30.34
C ASP A 460 14.65 -18.34 28.90
N ASP A 461 14.85 -17.14 28.29
CA ASP A 461 15.43 -17.02 26.95
C ASP A 461 16.94 -17.34 26.96
N PRO A 462 17.44 -18.20 26.03
CA PRO A 462 18.87 -18.58 25.98
C PRO A 462 19.85 -17.43 25.81
N ALA A 463 19.43 -16.29 25.26
CA ALA A 463 20.27 -15.10 25.14
C ALA A 463 20.29 -14.23 26.40
N PHE A 464 19.49 -14.58 27.41
CA PHE A 464 19.49 -13.90 28.69
C PHE A 464 20.54 -14.50 29.59
N ARG A 465 21.52 -13.69 30.05
CA ARG A 465 22.60 -14.11 30.92
C ARG A 465 23.00 -12.96 31.84
N ASN A 466 23.38 -13.26 33.06
CA ASN A 466 23.89 -12.27 34.04
C ASN A 466 22.97 -11.04 34.22
N GLY A 467 21.64 -11.23 34.20
CA GLY A 467 20.67 -10.15 34.42
C GLY A 467 20.43 -9.25 33.20
N ALA A 468 20.88 -9.62 31.99
CA ALA A 468 20.77 -8.82 30.79
C ALA A 468 20.59 -9.72 29.53
N PHE A 469 20.00 -9.16 28.48
CA PHE A 469 20.11 -9.68 27.13
C PHE A 469 21.44 -9.30 26.50
N HIS A 470 22.03 -10.21 25.75
CA HIS A 470 23.30 -10.01 25.05
C HIS A 470 23.11 -10.16 23.54
N PHE A 471 23.56 -9.15 22.79
CA PHE A 471 23.46 -9.10 21.35
C PHE A 471 24.85 -9.12 20.71
N SER A 472 25.03 -9.90 19.64
CA SER A 472 26.26 -9.84 18.82
C SER A 472 26.29 -8.49 18.11
N ALA A 473 26.98 -7.55 18.68
CA ALA A 473 26.96 -6.15 18.21
C ALA A 473 28.26 -5.42 18.61
N VAL A 474 28.66 -4.48 17.74
CA VAL A 474 29.86 -3.66 17.89
C VAL A 474 29.48 -2.19 17.78
N ARG A 475 30.03 -1.37 18.67
CA ARG A 475 29.89 0.09 18.59
C ARG A 475 31.07 0.68 17.81
N CYS A 476 30.75 1.37 16.74
CA CYS A 476 31.70 2.03 15.83
C CYS A 476 31.47 3.55 15.84
N GLY A 477 31.82 4.20 16.95
CA GLY A 477 31.51 5.62 17.15
C GLY A 477 29.99 5.86 17.23
N ALA A 478 29.46 6.68 16.34
CA ALA A 478 28.03 6.99 16.22
C ALA A 478 27.21 5.86 15.60
N ALA A 479 27.87 4.80 15.10
CA ALA A 479 27.18 3.63 14.53
C ALA A 479 27.19 2.43 15.48
N VAL A 480 26.13 1.64 15.44
CA VAL A 480 26.06 0.31 16.03
C VAL A 480 25.85 -0.70 14.89
N ILE A 481 26.72 -1.70 14.81
CA ILE A 481 26.58 -2.80 13.85
C ILE A 481 26.21 -4.05 14.62
N ALA A 482 25.15 -4.73 14.22
CA ALA A 482 24.62 -5.85 14.96
C ALA A 482 24.11 -6.97 14.03
N LEU A 483 24.21 -8.20 14.49
CA LEU A 483 23.55 -9.33 13.85
C LEU A 483 22.09 -9.40 14.30
N GLN A 484 21.17 -9.59 13.38
CA GLN A 484 19.75 -9.81 13.70
C GLN A 484 19.61 -11.12 14.48
N PRO A 485 19.03 -11.12 15.68
CA PRO A 485 18.80 -12.37 16.43
C PRO A 485 17.76 -13.27 15.76
N GLU A 486 17.75 -14.53 16.15
CA GLU A 486 16.74 -15.49 15.76
C GLU A 486 15.35 -15.10 16.28
N ARG A 487 14.32 -15.15 15.43
CA ARG A 487 12.94 -14.85 15.84
C ARG A 487 12.26 -15.99 16.60
N GLY A 488 12.73 -17.23 16.42
CA GLY A 488 12.18 -18.48 16.97
C GLY A 488 13.23 -19.40 17.60
N GLU A 489 12.96 -20.71 17.63
CA GLU A 489 13.90 -21.70 18.14
C GLU A 489 15.08 -21.94 17.20
N VAL A 490 16.26 -22.13 17.79
CA VAL A 490 17.55 -22.25 17.08
C VAL A 490 17.66 -23.52 16.21
N GLY A 491 16.67 -24.36 16.14
CA GLY A 491 16.76 -25.66 15.46
C GLY A 491 15.65 -26.00 14.47
N SER A 492 14.54 -25.28 14.45
CA SER A 492 13.37 -25.58 13.59
C SER A 492 13.17 -24.51 12.53
N ARG A 493 13.75 -24.67 11.35
CA ARG A 493 14.18 -23.51 10.57
C ARG A 493 13.45 -23.14 9.31
N ASP A 494 12.95 -24.05 8.56
CA ASP A 494 12.59 -23.77 7.17
C ASP A 494 11.12 -23.40 6.98
N ASP A 495 10.22 -23.92 7.82
CA ASP A 495 8.80 -23.56 7.82
C ASP A 495 8.52 -22.25 8.62
N ASP A 496 9.44 -21.85 9.51
CA ASP A 496 9.22 -20.78 10.47
C ASP A 496 9.63 -19.38 9.97
N TYR A 497 10.46 -19.28 8.95
CA TYR A 497 11.09 -18.04 8.55
C TYR A 497 10.09 -17.02 7.97
N HIS A 498 9.15 -17.49 7.18
CA HIS A 498 8.07 -16.69 6.57
C HIS A 498 6.72 -16.86 7.28
N ASP A 499 6.67 -17.58 8.40
CA ASP A 499 5.43 -17.78 9.15
C ASP A 499 4.99 -16.47 9.82
N LEU A 500 3.94 -15.84 9.26
CA LEU A 500 3.33 -14.61 9.77
C LEU A 500 2.54 -14.79 11.07
N SER A 501 2.38 -16.01 11.57
CA SER A 501 1.60 -16.30 12.79
C SER A 501 2.48 -16.45 14.04
N ARG A 502 3.77 -16.67 13.88
CA ARG A 502 4.67 -17.00 14.99
C ARG A 502 5.14 -15.77 15.75
N THR A 503 4.77 -15.67 17.02
CA THR A 503 5.25 -14.62 17.95
C THR A 503 6.77 -14.67 18.09
N PRO A 504 7.49 -13.53 17.96
CA PRO A 504 8.94 -13.49 18.13
C PRO A 504 9.34 -13.76 19.57
N ARG A 505 10.53 -14.36 19.78
CA ARG A 505 11.06 -14.65 21.12
C ARG A 505 11.52 -13.40 21.86
N HIS A 506 11.72 -13.50 23.18
CA HIS A 506 12.12 -12.35 24.01
C HIS A 506 13.40 -11.67 23.57
N CYS A 507 14.43 -12.42 23.15
CA CYS A 507 15.69 -11.85 22.66
C CYS A 507 15.47 -10.99 21.41
N TYR A 508 14.61 -11.44 20.49
CA TYR A 508 14.28 -10.69 19.27
C TYR A 508 13.55 -9.38 19.60
N VAL A 509 12.57 -9.45 20.46
CA VAL A 509 11.83 -8.27 20.94
C VAL A 509 12.74 -7.32 21.68
N ALA A 510 13.59 -7.84 22.57
CA ALA A 510 14.57 -7.07 23.34
C ALA A 510 15.55 -6.33 22.41
N PHE A 511 16.01 -6.98 21.34
CA PHE A 511 16.92 -6.38 20.37
C PHE A 511 16.35 -5.12 19.73
N TYR A 512 15.14 -5.18 19.20
CA TYR A 512 14.54 -4.03 18.55
C TYR A 512 14.12 -2.93 19.54
N LEU A 513 13.63 -3.31 20.72
CA LEU A 513 13.33 -2.32 21.77
C LEU A 513 14.63 -1.65 22.29
N TRP A 514 15.72 -2.38 22.36
CA TRP A 514 17.04 -1.82 22.63
C TRP A 514 17.47 -0.82 21.56
N LEU A 515 17.31 -1.14 20.27
CA LEU A 515 17.61 -0.19 19.18
C LEU A 515 16.77 1.08 19.28
N GLN A 516 15.50 0.99 19.67
CA GLN A 516 14.67 2.17 19.94
C GLN A 516 15.18 2.99 21.12
N ASP A 517 15.66 2.35 22.20
CA ASP A 517 16.21 2.99 23.38
C ASP A 517 17.50 3.77 23.08
N LEU A 518 18.28 3.34 22.08
CA LEU A 518 19.47 4.06 21.61
C LEU A 518 19.17 5.41 20.92
N ARG A 519 17.88 5.72 20.65
CA ARG A 519 17.43 6.96 19.99
C ARG A 519 18.16 7.22 18.68
N LEU A 520 18.25 6.22 17.84
CA LEU A 520 18.89 6.29 16.54
C LEU A 520 18.11 7.21 15.58
N HIS A 521 18.82 7.83 14.65
CA HIS A 521 18.22 8.62 13.59
C HIS A 521 17.77 7.77 12.40
N THR A 522 18.43 6.62 12.17
CA THR A 522 18.09 5.70 11.08
C THR A 522 18.58 4.28 11.35
N LEU A 523 17.90 3.32 10.76
CA LEU A 523 18.27 1.92 10.69
C LEU A 523 18.61 1.55 9.24
N ILE A 524 19.79 0.99 9.02
CA ILE A 524 20.15 0.36 7.75
C ILE A 524 20.04 -1.16 7.95
N HIS A 525 19.20 -1.79 7.17
CA HIS A 525 19.11 -3.25 7.15
C HIS A 525 19.92 -3.79 5.98
N MET A 526 21.00 -4.53 6.25
CA MET A 526 21.92 -5.03 5.24
C MET A 526 21.75 -6.56 5.12
N GLY A 527 21.17 -7.01 4.00
CA GLY A 527 20.91 -8.43 3.79
C GLY A 527 19.96 -8.67 2.62
N ALA A 528 19.70 -9.94 2.29
CA ALA A 528 18.76 -10.29 1.23
C ALA A 528 17.33 -9.94 1.64
N HIS A 529 16.94 -10.37 2.80
CA HIS A 529 15.74 -9.99 3.54
C HIS A 529 15.99 -10.21 5.03
N GLY A 530 15.27 -9.45 5.88
CA GLY A 530 15.25 -9.68 7.33
C GLY A 530 14.04 -10.53 7.73
N THR A 531 13.87 -10.68 9.03
CA THR A 531 12.71 -11.37 9.59
C THR A 531 11.68 -10.40 10.18
N LEU A 532 12.04 -9.13 10.35
CA LEU A 532 11.16 -8.12 10.96
C LEU A 532 9.88 -7.89 10.16
N GLU A 533 10.01 -7.78 8.85
CA GLU A 533 8.89 -7.62 7.91
C GLU A 533 7.99 -8.86 7.81
N TRP A 534 8.41 -10.01 8.32
CA TRP A 534 7.67 -11.26 8.34
C TRP A 534 7.06 -11.61 9.70
N LEU A 535 7.15 -10.73 10.69
CA LEU A 535 6.52 -10.93 12.01
C LEU A 535 4.98 -10.85 11.93
N PRO A 536 4.26 -11.42 12.93
CA PRO A 536 2.80 -11.37 12.98
C PRO A 536 2.24 -9.96 12.86
N GLY A 537 1.18 -9.84 12.06
CA GLY A 537 0.48 -8.59 11.83
C GLY A 537 -0.11 -8.51 10.43
N LYS A 538 -0.75 -7.38 10.12
CA LYS A 538 -1.38 -7.14 8.83
C LYS A 538 -0.37 -7.08 7.69
N ALA A 539 -0.78 -7.49 6.49
CA ALA A 539 0.06 -7.43 5.30
C ALA A 539 0.40 -5.98 4.89
N VAL A 540 -0.51 -5.04 5.14
CA VAL A 540 -0.32 -3.60 4.86
C VAL A 540 -1.20 -2.78 5.80
N ALA A 541 -0.92 -1.47 5.93
CA ALA A 541 -1.67 -0.57 6.81
C ALA A 541 -1.75 -1.13 8.24
N LEU A 542 -0.59 -1.32 8.84
CA LEU A 542 -0.41 -1.94 10.14
C LEU A 542 -1.14 -1.18 11.25
N SER A 543 -1.40 -1.88 12.33
CA SER A 543 -1.91 -1.32 13.59
C SER A 543 -0.83 -1.38 14.68
N GLU A 544 -1.07 -0.71 15.80
CA GLU A 544 -0.23 -0.77 16.99
C GLU A 544 0.02 -2.21 17.52
N ARG A 545 -0.84 -3.16 17.11
CA ARG A 545 -0.75 -4.58 17.50
C ARG A 545 0.04 -5.44 16.52
N CYS A 546 0.57 -4.86 15.46
CA CYS A 546 1.41 -5.56 14.50
C CYS A 546 2.87 -5.50 14.97
N TRP A 547 3.51 -6.65 15.11
CA TRP A 547 4.89 -6.73 15.60
C TRP A 547 5.88 -5.87 14.81
N PRO A 548 5.84 -5.85 13.45
CA PRO A 548 6.78 -5.00 12.71
C PRO A 548 6.66 -3.53 13.09
N GLU A 549 5.43 -3.01 13.25
CA GLU A 549 5.21 -1.61 13.64
C GLU A 549 5.64 -1.34 15.09
N ALA A 550 5.28 -2.23 16.01
CA ALA A 550 5.61 -2.08 17.42
C ALA A 550 7.12 -2.07 17.68
N LEU A 551 7.88 -2.85 16.89
CA LEU A 551 9.33 -3.00 17.06
C LEU A 551 10.15 -1.95 16.31
N ILE A 552 9.68 -1.44 15.16
CA ILE A 552 10.40 -0.38 14.43
C ILE A 552 9.96 1.03 14.84
N GLY A 553 8.70 1.20 15.23
CA GLY A 553 8.13 2.49 15.57
C GLY A 553 8.15 3.48 14.41
N ALA A 554 8.70 4.67 14.67
CA ALA A 554 8.83 5.74 13.68
C ALA A 554 10.22 5.81 13.03
N LEU A 555 11.14 4.92 13.37
CA LEU A 555 12.54 4.97 12.92
C LEU A 555 12.63 4.87 11.39
N PRO A 556 13.29 5.80 10.68
CA PRO A 556 13.58 5.69 9.27
C PRO A 556 14.40 4.44 8.96
N VAL A 557 13.92 3.64 7.98
CA VAL A 557 14.59 2.41 7.55
C VAL A 557 15.09 2.56 6.14
N VAL A 558 16.38 2.28 5.93
CA VAL A 558 17.03 2.22 4.63
C VAL A 558 17.49 0.77 4.40
N TYR A 559 17.09 0.19 3.27
CA TYR A 559 17.27 -1.23 3.05
C TYR A 559 17.86 -1.49 1.65
N PRO A 560 19.21 -1.64 1.54
CA PRO A 560 19.78 -2.27 0.34
C PRO A 560 19.12 -3.61 0.06
N PHE A 561 18.50 -3.75 -1.11
CA PHE A 561 17.67 -4.90 -1.45
C PHE A 561 17.97 -5.40 -2.85
N ILE A 562 18.01 -6.72 -3.05
CA ILE A 562 18.29 -7.30 -4.36
C ILE A 562 17.17 -6.93 -5.36
N VAL A 563 17.56 -6.42 -6.54
CA VAL A 563 16.61 -5.84 -7.51
C VAL A 563 15.65 -6.86 -8.13
N ASN A 564 16.01 -8.13 -8.13
CA ASN A 564 15.24 -9.20 -8.78
C ASN A 564 14.27 -9.95 -7.86
N ASP A 565 14.11 -9.49 -6.61
CA ASP A 565 13.12 -10.03 -5.68
C ASP A 565 12.09 -8.99 -5.22
N PRO A 566 11.15 -8.61 -6.13
CA PRO A 566 10.11 -7.61 -5.83
C PRO A 566 9.08 -8.05 -4.80
N GLY A 567 8.88 -9.35 -4.61
CA GLY A 567 7.89 -9.90 -3.68
C GLY A 567 8.26 -9.59 -2.24
N GLU A 568 9.47 -9.92 -1.85
CA GLU A 568 9.99 -9.66 -0.51
C GLU A 568 10.29 -8.17 -0.29
N GLY A 569 10.82 -7.48 -1.30
CA GLY A 569 11.02 -6.03 -1.24
C GLY A 569 9.72 -5.26 -0.96
N ALA A 570 8.58 -5.74 -1.45
CA ALA A 570 7.28 -5.16 -1.14
C ALA A 570 6.90 -5.30 0.34
N GLN A 571 7.27 -6.39 1.01
CA GLN A 571 7.03 -6.58 2.45
C GLN A 571 7.80 -5.55 3.27
N ALA A 572 9.08 -5.35 2.99
CA ALA A 572 9.90 -4.34 3.66
C ALA A 572 9.30 -2.92 3.49
N LYS A 573 8.86 -2.56 2.28
CA LYS A 573 8.20 -1.26 2.04
C LYS A 573 6.91 -1.08 2.81
N ARG A 574 6.04 -2.08 2.77
CA ARG A 574 4.64 -1.97 3.23
C ARG A 574 4.48 -2.22 4.71
N ARG A 575 5.38 -3.03 5.32
CA ARG A 575 5.27 -3.43 6.72
C ARG A 575 6.21 -2.66 7.65
N ILE A 576 7.39 -2.25 7.19
CA ILE A 576 8.33 -1.47 8.01
C ILE A 576 8.64 -0.08 7.42
N GLY A 577 8.01 0.32 6.34
CA GLY A 577 8.17 1.66 5.74
C GLY A 577 9.56 1.92 5.15
N ALA A 578 10.26 0.87 4.72
CA ALA A 578 11.62 0.97 4.24
C ALA A 578 11.74 1.70 2.89
N VAL A 579 12.81 2.49 2.73
CA VAL A 579 13.36 2.85 1.43
C VAL A 579 14.18 1.67 0.94
N THR A 580 13.68 0.92 -0.03
CA THR A 580 14.38 -0.24 -0.59
C THR A 580 15.29 0.20 -1.72
N LEU A 581 16.59 0.18 -1.50
CA LEU A 581 17.59 0.57 -2.49
C LEU A 581 18.03 -0.64 -3.31
N GLY A 582 17.74 -0.64 -4.61
CA GLY A 582 18.12 -1.74 -5.47
C GLY A 582 19.62 -1.97 -5.51
N HIS A 583 20.07 -3.23 -5.45
CA HIS A 583 21.42 -3.63 -5.78
C HIS A 583 21.44 -4.74 -6.83
N LEU A 584 22.53 -4.86 -7.57
CA LEU A 584 22.70 -5.88 -8.60
C LEU A 584 22.71 -7.29 -7.97
N PRO A 585 22.00 -8.26 -8.58
CA PRO A 585 22.29 -9.66 -8.34
C PRO A 585 23.63 -10.04 -8.98
N PRO A 586 24.38 -11.02 -8.43
CA PRO A 586 25.57 -11.52 -9.06
C PRO A 586 25.27 -12.09 -10.45
N PRO A 587 26.22 -12.02 -11.41
CA PRO A 587 26.00 -12.54 -12.74
C PRO A 587 25.76 -14.05 -12.70
N LEU A 588 24.68 -14.48 -13.40
CA LEU A 588 24.42 -15.90 -13.58
C LEU A 588 25.48 -16.45 -14.53
N LYS A 589 26.44 -17.21 -14.03
CA LYS A 589 27.25 -18.08 -14.86
C LYS A 589 26.48 -19.37 -15.14
N ASP A 590 26.57 -19.90 -16.36
CA ASP A 590 26.16 -21.27 -16.65
C ASP A 590 27.01 -22.21 -15.80
N SER A 591 26.58 -22.45 -14.57
CA SER A 591 27.13 -23.50 -13.72
C SER A 591 26.61 -24.81 -14.31
N LYS A 592 27.47 -25.59 -14.90
CA LYS A 592 27.17 -26.99 -15.16
C LYS A 592 27.15 -27.72 -13.83
N LEU A 593 26.03 -27.64 -13.14
CA LEU A 593 25.74 -28.60 -12.06
C LEU A 593 25.95 -30.00 -12.63
N PRO A 594 26.55 -30.94 -11.91
CA PRO A 594 26.52 -32.34 -12.28
C PRO A 594 25.10 -32.77 -12.58
N ASP A 595 24.87 -33.52 -13.67
CA ASP A 595 23.53 -33.90 -14.12
C ASP A 595 22.65 -34.52 -13.01
N ALA A 596 23.28 -35.21 -12.04
CA ALA A 596 22.63 -35.75 -10.86
C ALA A 596 22.06 -34.67 -9.92
N LEU A 597 22.76 -33.56 -9.73
CA LEU A 597 22.29 -32.45 -8.88
C LEU A 597 21.24 -31.61 -9.59
N VAL A 598 21.28 -31.47 -10.92
CA VAL A 598 20.21 -30.83 -11.71
C VAL A 598 18.90 -31.60 -11.55
N ARG A 599 18.98 -32.92 -11.59
CA ARG A 599 17.80 -33.76 -11.43
C ARG A 599 17.24 -33.71 -10.01
N LEU A 600 18.12 -33.68 -9.01
CA LEU A 600 17.76 -33.55 -7.62
C LEU A 600 17.07 -32.21 -7.37
N GLU A 601 17.58 -31.12 -7.94
CA GLU A 601 16.98 -29.78 -7.92
C GLU A 601 15.55 -29.79 -8.48
N LEU A 602 15.36 -30.34 -9.68
CA LEU A 602 14.05 -30.42 -10.30
C LEU A 602 13.02 -31.19 -9.44
N LEU A 603 13.46 -32.25 -8.77
CA LEU A 603 12.61 -33.03 -7.88
C LEU A 603 12.25 -32.26 -6.59
N VAL A 604 13.18 -31.50 -6.04
CA VAL A 604 12.95 -30.65 -4.86
C VAL A 604 12.03 -29.46 -5.20
N ASP A 605 12.22 -28.82 -6.34
CA ASP A 605 11.32 -27.79 -6.86
C ASP A 605 9.91 -28.37 -7.09
N GLU A 606 9.81 -29.58 -7.64
CA GLU A 606 8.52 -30.26 -7.83
C GLU A 606 7.86 -30.63 -6.52
N TYR A 607 8.61 -31.03 -5.50
CA TYR A 607 8.11 -31.28 -4.16
C TYR A 607 7.58 -30.01 -3.50
N SER A 608 8.30 -28.91 -3.58
CA SER A 608 7.89 -27.62 -3.06
C SER A 608 6.60 -27.12 -3.74
N ASN A 609 6.46 -27.38 -5.05
CA ASN A 609 5.26 -27.03 -5.82
C ASN A 609 4.07 -27.98 -5.54
N ALA A 610 4.32 -29.19 -5.01
CA ALA A 610 3.28 -30.16 -4.66
C ALA A 610 2.71 -29.95 -3.26
N ASP A 611 3.24 -29.02 -2.49
CA ASP A 611 2.81 -28.75 -1.11
C ASP A 611 1.37 -28.25 -1.07
N GLY A 612 0.53 -28.88 -0.25
CA GLY A 612 -0.87 -28.53 -0.05
C GLY A 612 -1.88 -29.07 -1.07
N PHE A 613 -1.48 -29.69 -2.20
CA PHE A 613 -2.41 -30.08 -3.27
C PHE A 613 -2.53 -31.58 -3.54
N ASP A 614 -1.48 -32.36 -3.38
CA ASP A 614 -1.49 -33.82 -3.66
C ASP A 614 -0.61 -34.59 -2.68
N PRO A 615 -1.15 -35.09 -1.55
CA PRO A 615 -0.39 -35.85 -0.57
C PRO A 615 0.23 -37.13 -1.14
N ALA A 616 -0.41 -37.76 -2.11
CA ALA A 616 0.09 -39.01 -2.71
C ALA A 616 1.28 -38.72 -3.66
N ARG A 617 1.27 -37.60 -4.38
CA ARG A 617 2.39 -37.15 -5.20
C ARG A 617 3.57 -36.75 -4.32
N ARG A 618 3.30 -36.01 -3.25
CA ARG A 618 4.32 -35.58 -2.26
C ARG A 618 5.04 -36.81 -1.66
N GLN A 619 4.30 -37.82 -1.29
CA GLN A 619 4.89 -39.08 -0.73
C GLN A 619 5.78 -39.83 -1.75
N ARG A 620 5.43 -39.80 -3.03
CA ARG A 620 6.28 -40.37 -4.10
C ARG A 620 7.54 -39.54 -4.33
N LEU A 621 7.41 -38.22 -4.40
CA LEU A 621 8.55 -37.30 -4.56
C LEU A 621 9.56 -37.42 -3.43
N ILE A 622 9.12 -37.60 -2.18
CA ILE A 622 10.00 -37.88 -1.05
C ILE A 622 10.90 -39.12 -1.34
N GLY A 623 10.31 -40.20 -1.83
CA GLY A 623 11.06 -41.41 -2.18
C GLY A 623 12.06 -41.17 -3.33
N GLU A 624 11.65 -40.44 -4.36
CA GLU A 624 12.49 -40.11 -5.51
C GLU A 624 13.63 -39.18 -5.14
N ILE A 625 13.38 -38.12 -4.36
CA ILE A 625 14.40 -37.18 -3.87
C ILE A 625 15.46 -37.92 -3.05
N ARG A 626 15.03 -38.77 -2.10
CA ARG A 626 15.98 -39.55 -1.31
C ARG A 626 16.77 -40.57 -2.12
N SER A 627 16.14 -41.19 -3.12
CA SER A 627 16.83 -42.12 -4.04
C SER A 627 17.89 -41.39 -4.88
N GLU A 628 17.56 -40.24 -5.44
CA GLU A 628 18.49 -39.44 -6.24
C GLU A 628 19.61 -38.85 -5.37
N ALA A 629 19.29 -38.37 -4.18
CA ALA A 629 20.27 -37.83 -3.23
C ALA A 629 21.30 -38.89 -2.79
N ARG A 630 20.86 -40.18 -2.60
CA ARG A 630 21.78 -41.28 -2.34
C ARG A 630 22.66 -41.60 -3.55
N ALA A 631 22.05 -41.65 -4.73
CA ALA A 631 22.79 -41.91 -5.96
C ALA A 631 23.84 -40.83 -6.26
N ALA A 632 23.56 -39.56 -5.84
CA ALA A 632 24.48 -38.45 -5.95
C ALA A 632 25.51 -38.35 -4.80
N GLY A 633 25.44 -39.21 -3.77
CA GLY A 633 26.30 -39.16 -2.58
C GLY A 633 25.94 -38.07 -1.56
N VAL A 634 24.84 -37.31 -1.82
CA VAL A 634 24.42 -36.15 -1.01
C VAL A 634 23.95 -36.55 0.41
N GLU A 635 23.26 -37.69 0.54
CA GLU A 635 22.84 -38.16 1.88
C GLU A 635 24.05 -38.52 2.77
N GLU A 636 25.13 -39.06 2.17
CA GLU A 636 26.38 -39.40 2.88
C GLU A 636 27.14 -38.11 3.29
N ASP A 637 27.27 -37.12 2.38
CA ASP A 637 27.89 -35.84 2.65
C ASP A 637 27.19 -35.03 3.74
N LEU A 638 25.87 -35.16 3.82
CA LEU A 638 25.03 -34.53 4.85
C LEU A 638 24.99 -35.32 6.17
N GLY A 639 25.53 -36.55 6.23
CA GLY A 639 25.43 -37.42 7.39
C GLY A 639 23.97 -37.74 7.77
N LEU A 640 23.09 -37.91 6.77
CA LEU A 640 21.69 -38.24 6.97
C LEU A 640 21.56 -39.71 7.39
N CYS A 641 20.96 -39.95 8.55
CA CYS A 641 20.62 -41.31 8.97
C CYS A 641 19.51 -41.90 8.07
N PRO A 642 19.54 -43.24 7.82
CA PRO A 642 18.46 -43.93 7.08
C PRO A 642 17.07 -43.69 7.68
N ASP A 643 17.02 -43.52 9.00
CA ASP A 643 15.78 -43.37 9.79
C ASP A 643 15.39 -41.90 9.99
N ALA A 644 16.10 -40.93 9.36
CA ALA A 644 15.75 -39.52 9.42
C ALA A 644 14.34 -39.28 8.86
N SER A 645 13.57 -38.42 9.49
CA SER A 645 12.24 -38.06 9.01
C SER A 645 12.27 -37.55 7.57
N ALA A 646 11.21 -37.83 6.83
CA ALA A 646 11.12 -37.37 5.41
C ALA A 646 11.28 -35.83 5.28
N ALA A 647 10.65 -35.06 6.16
CA ALA A 647 10.75 -33.62 6.20
C ALA A 647 12.19 -33.15 6.46
N GLU A 648 12.86 -33.71 7.48
CA GLU A 648 14.25 -33.38 7.79
C GLU A 648 15.20 -33.68 6.62
N ALA A 649 15.05 -34.88 6.00
CA ALA A 649 15.89 -35.26 4.89
C ALA A 649 15.74 -34.35 3.69
N ILE A 650 14.51 -34.01 3.29
CA ILE A 650 14.26 -33.11 2.16
C ILE A 650 14.78 -31.71 2.43
N THR A 651 14.51 -31.17 3.60
CA THR A 651 14.99 -29.86 4.01
C THR A 651 16.53 -29.77 3.95
N ARG A 652 17.24 -30.79 4.40
CA ARG A 652 18.70 -30.81 4.38
C ARG A 652 19.26 -31.02 2.96
N ILE A 653 18.56 -31.76 2.11
CA ILE A 653 18.92 -31.98 0.71
C ILE A 653 18.68 -30.69 -0.11
N ASP A 654 17.52 -30.06 0.02
CA ASP A 654 17.17 -28.80 -0.64
C ASP A 654 18.22 -27.72 -0.33
N ARG A 655 18.54 -27.60 0.95
CA ARG A 655 19.56 -26.66 1.41
C ARG A 655 20.95 -26.97 0.79
N PHE A 656 21.36 -28.23 0.72
CA PHE A 656 22.63 -28.60 0.12
C PHE A 656 22.68 -28.24 -1.36
N VAL A 657 21.60 -28.45 -2.10
CA VAL A 657 21.46 -28.05 -3.50
C VAL A 657 21.56 -26.53 -3.65
N CYS A 658 20.89 -25.80 -2.78
CA CYS A 658 20.98 -24.33 -2.73
C CYS A 658 22.40 -23.84 -2.36
N ASP A 659 23.03 -24.43 -1.34
CA ASP A 659 24.40 -24.09 -0.92
C ASP A 659 25.44 -24.34 -2.03
N ILE A 660 25.27 -25.41 -2.82
CA ILE A 660 26.14 -25.68 -4.00
C ILE A 660 25.89 -24.66 -5.10
N LYS A 661 24.64 -24.31 -5.39
CA LYS A 661 24.32 -23.25 -6.36
C LYS A 661 24.97 -21.92 -5.95
N GLU A 662 24.87 -21.56 -4.69
CA GLU A 662 25.43 -20.33 -4.15
C GLU A 662 26.97 -20.35 -4.14
N SER A 663 27.59 -21.50 -3.83
CA SER A 663 29.06 -21.65 -3.86
C SER A 663 29.64 -21.58 -5.28
N GLN A 664 28.82 -21.82 -6.31
CA GLN A 664 29.21 -21.76 -7.73
C GLN A 664 28.98 -20.39 -8.37
N LEU A 665 28.54 -19.35 -7.62
CA LEU A 665 28.55 -17.96 -8.05
C LEU A 665 29.99 -17.51 -8.28
N GLY A 666 30.55 -17.83 -9.43
CA GLY A 666 31.99 -17.91 -9.71
C GLY A 666 32.77 -16.59 -9.79
N ASP A 667 32.19 -15.41 -9.57
CA ASP A 667 32.91 -14.13 -9.58
C ASP A 667 32.74 -13.30 -8.30
N GLY A 668 32.28 -13.96 -7.23
CA GLY A 668 32.10 -13.30 -5.93
C GLY A 668 30.73 -12.66 -5.78
N LEU A 669 30.36 -12.45 -4.53
CA LEU A 669 29.14 -11.78 -4.15
C LEU A 669 29.22 -10.29 -4.51
N HIS A 670 28.08 -9.67 -4.81
CA HIS A 670 28.03 -8.23 -5.01
C HIS A 670 28.39 -7.48 -3.72
N VAL A 671 29.22 -6.45 -3.85
CA VAL A 671 29.52 -5.51 -2.74
C VAL A 671 28.76 -4.22 -3.01
N PHE A 672 27.80 -3.89 -2.15
CA PHE A 672 27.00 -2.69 -2.31
C PHE A 672 27.84 -1.43 -2.38
N GLY A 673 27.57 -0.57 -3.34
CA GLY A 673 28.35 0.64 -3.56
C GLY A 673 29.66 0.42 -4.33
N ARG A 674 29.87 -0.76 -4.93
CA ARG A 674 31.03 -1.08 -5.77
C ARG A 674 30.59 -1.73 -7.09
N GLY A 675 31.47 -1.73 -8.07
CA GLY A 675 31.23 -2.34 -9.38
C GLY A 675 30.38 -1.49 -10.30
N GLU A 676 29.66 -2.14 -11.25
CA GLU A 676 28.98 -1.50 -12.39
C GLU A 676 27.95 -0.43 -11.98
N CYS A 677 27.16 -0.69 -10.94
CA CYS A 677 26.15 0.26 -10.41
C CYS A 677 26.56 0.94 -9.09
N GLY A 678 27.77 0.72 -8.63
CA GLY A 678 28.22 1.11 -7.28
C GLY A 678 28.06 2.60 -6.98
N ASP A 679 28.36 3.48 -7.92
CA ASP A 679 28.19 4.93 -7.74
C ASP A 679 26.73 5.32 -7.54
N ALA A 680 25.81 4.70 -8.28
CA ALA A 680 24.39 4.95 -8.16
C ALA A 680 23.84 4.41 -6.83
N GLU A 681 24.28 3.23 -6.41
CA GLU A 681 23.92 2.60 -5.13
C GLU A 681 24.40 3.45 -3.97
N ARG A 682 25.67 3.89 -3.98
CA ARG A 682 26.25 4.80 -2.99
C ARG A 682 25.47 6.11 -2.93
N LYS A 683 25.19 6.73 -4.08
CA LYS A 683 24.45 7.99 -4.17
C LYS A 683 23.05 7.85 -3.60
N GLY A 684 22.32 6.77 -3.93
CA GLY A 684 20.98 6.50 -3.43
C GLY A 684 20.96 6.33 -1.91
N LEU A 685 21.93 5.58 -1.36
CA LEU A 685 22.04 5.38 0.09
C LEU A 685 22.35 6.69 0.82
N LEU A 686 23.32 7.45 0.37
CA LEU A 686 23.69 8.72 1.00
C LEU A 686 22.55 9.75 0.91
N ALA A 687 21.79 9.75 -0.19
CA ALA A 687 20.59 10.59 -0.32
C ALA A 687 19.53 10.17 0.71
N ALA A 688 19.25 8.87 0.86
CA ALA A 688 18.32 8.37 1.87
C ALA A 688 18.75 8.74 3.29
N LEU A 689 20.04 8.56 3.63
CA LEU A 689 20.60 8.91 4.94
C LEU A 689 20.64 10.42 5.20
N ALA A 690 20.65 11.23 4.15
CA ALA A 690 20.48 12.69 4.24
C ALA A 690 19.02 13.12 4.33
N GLY A 691 18.06 12.17 4.36
CA GLY A 691 16.63 12.46 4.37
C GLY A 691 16.13 13.09 3.07
N LYS A 692 16.84 12.91 1.97
CA LYS A 692 16.48 13.40 0.63
C LYS A 692 15.59 12.42 -0.11
N ARG A 693 14.97 12.90 -1.18
CA ARG A 693 14.26 12.03 -2.11
C ARG A 693 15.23 11.06 -2.80
N VAL A 694 14.87 9.79 -2.81
CA VAL A 694 15.51 8.78 -3.66
C VAL A 694 14.61 8.50 -4.85
N GLU A 695 15.16 8.56 -6.05
CA GLU A 695 14.45 8.32 -7.29
C GLU A 695 13.84 6.92 -7.30
N ALA A 696 12.59 6.80 -7.77
CA ALA A 696 11.91 5.51 -7.91
C ALA A 696 12.49 4.70 -9.06
N GLY A 697 12.57 3.39 -8.90
CA GLY A 697 12.98 2.47 -9.96
C GLY A 697 12.24 1.15 -9.90
N PRO A 698 12.01 0.49 -11.05
CA PRO A 698 11.35 -0.81 -11.08
C PRO A 698 12.24 -1.89 -10.48
N ALA A 699 11.63 -2.85 -9.80
CA ALA A 699 12.26 -4.13 -9.50
C ALA A 699 12.07 -5.11 -10.67
N GLY A 700 12.95 -6.09 -10.80
CA GLY A 700 12.91 -7.11 -11.85
C GLY A 700 14.27 -7.72 -12.11
N SER A 701 14.32 -8.74 -12.94
CA SER A 701 15.57 -9.44 -13.25
C SER A 701 16.29 -8.85 -14.49
N PRO A 702 17.45 -8.21 -14.32
CA PRO A 702 18.20 -7.69 -15.46
C PRO A 702 18.61 -8.81 -16.42
N TYR A 703 18.84 -10.02 -15.93
CA TYR A 703 19.24 -11.19 -16.73
C TYR A 703 18.08 -11.83 -17.51
N ARG A 704 16.83 -11.37 -17.25
CA ARG A 704 15.63 -11.75 -18.00
C ARG A 704 15.11 -10.60 -18.89
N GLY A 705 16.02 -9.75 -19.37
CA GLY A 705 15.67 -8.67 -20.29
C GLY A 705 15.07 -7.41 -19.65
N ARG A 706 15.07 -7.31 -18.31
CA ARG A 706 14.62 -6.11 -17.57
C ARG A 706 15.78 -5.10 -17.45
N SER A 707 16.27 -4.58 -18.56
CA SER A 707 17.31 -3.54 -18.57
C SER A 707 16.87 -2.22 -17.95
N ASP A 708 15.55 -1.98 -17.84
CA ASP A 708 14.96 -0.80 -17.22
C ASP A 708 15.21 -0.72 -15.69
N VAL A 709 15.59 -1.82 -15.06
CA VAL A 709 15.97 -1.84 -13.64
C VAL A 709 17.35 -1.23 -13.38
N LEU A 710 18.16 -1.04 -14.43
CA LEU A 710 19.50 -0.44 -14.34
C LEU A 710 19.45 1.09 -14.57
N PRO A 711 20.36 1.87 -13.93
CA PRO A 711 21.22 1.45 -12.83
C PRO A 711 20.42 1.15 -11.56
N THR A 712 20.96 0.31 -10.69
CA THR A 712 20.45 0.08 -9.33
C THR A 712 20.66 1.30 -8.42
N GLY A 713 20.39 1.20 -7.14
CA GLY A 713 20.51 2.34 -6.20
C GLY A 713 19.27 3.24 -6.14
N ARG A 714 18.20 2.87 -6.84
CA ARG A 714 16.90 3.57 -6.81
C ARG A 714 15.98 2.95 -5.76
N ASN A 715 14.98 3.72 -5.28
CA ASN A 715 13.92 3.24 -4.41
C ASN A 715 12.97 2.34 -5.21
N LEU A 716 13.07 1.04 -4.96
CA LEU A 716 12.38 0.04 -5.75
C LEU A 716 10.85 0.11 -5.58
N TYR A 717 10.13 -0.07 -6.67
CA TYR A 717 8.73 -0.47 -6.67
C TYR A 717 8.58 -1.83 -7.34
N SER A 718 7.63 -2.63 -6.90
CA SER A 718 7.48 -4.02 -7.35
C SER A 718 7.09 -4.10 -8.83
N VAL A 719 6.03 -3.41 -9.21
CA VAL A 719 5.52 -3.38 -10.60
C VAL A 719 4.56 -2.20 -10.77
N ASP A 720 4.52 -1.61 -11.97
CA ASP A 720 3.39 -0.79 -12.39
C ASP A 720 2.33 -1.71 -13.02
N PRO A 721 1.22 -2.01 -12.33
CA PRO A 721 0.22 -2.95 -12.84
C PRO A 721 -0.44 -2.47 -14.15
N ARG A 722 -0.31 -1.19 -14.49
CA ARG A 722 -0.81 -0.62 -15.75
C ARG A 722 0.08 -0.95 -16.95
N ALA A 723 1.32 -1.35 -16.71
CA ALA A 723 2.31 -1.69 -17.73
C ALA A 723 2.53 -3.21 -17.88
N VAL A 724 1.71 -4.03 -17.23
CA VAL A 724 1.78 -5.51 -17.29
C VAL A 724 0.75 -6.04 -18.30
N PRO A 725 1.16 -6.93 -19.22
CA PRO A 725 2.54 -7.35 -19.49
C PRO A 725 3.32 -6.30 -20.29
N THR A 726 4.64 -6.22 -20.09
CA THR A 726 5.49 -5.37 -20.94
C THR A 726 5.64 -5.96 -22.35
N PRO A 727 6.02 -5.15 -23.36
CA PRO A 727 6.29 -5.67 -24.71
C PRO A 727 7.29 -6.83 -24.73
N THR A 728 8.33 -6.75 -23.92
CA THR A 728 9.35 -7.81 -23.80
C THR A 728 8.78 -9.07 -23.17
N ALA A 729 8.00 -8.94 -22.08
CA ALA A 729 7.31 -10.06 -21.45
C ALA A 729 6.31 -10.71 -22.42
N TYR A 730 5.62 -9.90 -23.24
CA TYR A 730 4.71 -10.45 -24.24
C TYR A 730 5.45 -11.25 -25.32
N ALA A 731 6.59 -10.74 -25.80
CA ALA A 731 7.41 -11.48 -26.78
C ALA A 731 7.91 -12.82 -26.21
N GLN A 732 8.26 -12.86 -24.93
CA GLN A 732 8.64 -14.11 -24.26
C GLN A 732 7.43 -15.02 -24.03
N GLY A 733 6.30 -14.47 -23.58
CA GLY A 733 5.04 -15.21 -23.41
C GLY A 733 4.55 -15.86 -24.70
N VAL A 734 4.73 -15.21 -25.85
CA VAL A 734 4.47 -15.82 -27.18
C VAL A 734 5.29 -17.09 -27.37
N LYS A 735 6.62 -17.04 -27.12
CA LYS A 735 7.49 -18.20 -27.25
C LYS A 735 7.08 -19.35 -26.33
N LEU A 736 6.74 -19.04 -25.08
CA LEU A 736 6.26 -20.03 -24.11
C LEU A 736 4.97 -20.68 -24.57
N ALA A 737 4.00 -19.90 -25.07
CA ALA A 737 2.73 -20.39 -25.58
C ALA A 737 2.90 -21.31 -26.79
N GLU A 738 3.73 -20.90 -27.74
CA GLU A 738 3.96 -21.69 -28.96
C GLU A 738 4.70 -23.00 -28.65
N GLU A 739 5.68 -22.96 -27.75
CA GLU A 739 6.39 -24.18 -27.32
C GLU A 739 5.45 -25.14 -26.57
N LEU A 740 4.61 -24.62 -25.68
CA LEU A 740 3.61 -25.43 -24.96
C LEU A 740 2.65 -26.12 -25.95
N CYS A 741 2.11 -25.36 -26.87
CA CYS A 741 1.19 -25.89 -27.89
C CYS A 741 1.86 -26.91 -28.81
N ARG A 742 3.10 -26.65 -29.24
CA ARG A 742 3.90 -27.55 -30.07
C ARG A 742 4.15 -28.87 -29.32
N ARG A 743 4.51 -28.81 -28.06
CA ARG A 743 4.77 -30.01 -27.24
C ARG A 743 3.51 -30.83 -27.05
N HIS A 744 2.38 -30.18 -26.71
CA HIS A 744 1.09 -30.86 -26.57
C HIS A 744 0.66 -31.56 -27.87
N LEU A 745 0.84 -30.89 -29.01
CA LEU A 745 0.54 -31.48 -30.32
C LEU A 745 1.42 -32.71 -30.61
N GLN A 746 2.71 -32.67 -30.25
CA GLN A 746 3.61 -33.80 -30.39
C GLN A 746 3.21 -35.00 -29.51
N ASP A 747 2.81 -34.73 -28.28
CA ASP A 747 2.51 -35.76 -27.30
C ASP A 747 1.09 -36.37 -27.47
N HIS A 748 0.14 -35.58 -27.96
CA HIS A 748 -1.27 -35.95 -28.02
C HIS A 748 -1.89 -35.98 -29.41
N GLY A 749 -1.19 -35.46 -30.44
CA GLY A 749 -1.66 -35.43 -31.81
C GLY A 749 -2.75 -34.39 -32.11
N ASP A 750 -3.12 -33.58 -31.15
CA ASP A 750 -4.15 -32.52 -31.30
C ASP A 750 -3.78 -31.29 -30.47
N TRP A 751 -4.45 -30.16 -30.75
CA TRP A 751 -4.27 -28.92 -29.98
C TRP A 751 -4.95 -29.02 -28.61
N PRO A 752 -4.40 -28.37 -27.55
CA PRO A 752 -5.09 -28.30 -26.26
C PRO A 752 -6.41 -27.55 -26.43
N SER A 753 -7.50 -28.08 -25.88
CA SER A 753 -8.84 -27.46 -25.91
C SER A 753 -9.00 -26.40 -24.82
N GLY A 754 -8.33 -26.57 -23.68
CA GLY A 754 -8.34 -25.65 -22.55
C GLY A 754 -7.10 -25.86 -21.68
N LEU A 755 -6.64 -24.76 -21.07
CA LEU A 755 -5.46 -24.73 -20.19
C LEU A 755 -5.77 -23.96 -18.92
N VAL A 756 -5.21 -24.42 -17.81
CA VAL A 756 -5.14 -23.66 -16.56
C VAL A 756 -3.74 -23.07 -16.43
N VAL A 757 -3.65 -21.74 -16.31
CA VAL A 757 -2.40 -21.03 -16.11
C VAL A 757 -2.37 -20.47 -14.70
N ASP A 758 -1.40 -20.89 -13.92
CA ASP A 758 -1.15 -20.35 -12.58
C ASP A 758 -0.40 -19.02 -12.67
N LEU A 759 -1.01 -17.97 -12.13
CA LEU A 759 -0.39 -16.65 -12.03
C LEU A 759 0.07 -16.41 -10.60
N TRP A 760 1.38 -16.51 -10.40
CA TRP A 760 2.02 -16.18 -9.12
C TRP A 760 2.38 -14.69 -9.10
N GLY A 761 1.98 -13.97 -8.05
CA GLY A 761 2.25 -12.54 -7.91
C GLY A 761 3.75 -12.22 -7.99
N SER A 762 4.59 -12.97 -7.28
CA SER A 762 6.05 -12.79 -7.30
C SER A 762 6.67 -13.04 -8.68
N ALA A 763 6.26 -14.09 -9.40
CA ALA A 763 6.72 -14.37 -10.76
C ALA A 763 6.27 -13.27 -11.73
N THR A 764 5.01 -12.86 -11.66
CA THR A 764 4.47 -11.76 -12.48
C THR A 764 5.23 -10.45 -12.27
N MET A 765 5.57 -10.11 -11.03
CA MET A 765 6.34 -8.90 -10.71
C MET A 765 7.79 -8.99 -11.23
N ARG A 766 8.44 -10.15 -11.06
CA ARG A 766 9.83 -10.37 -11.46
C ARG A 766 10.02 -10.35 -12.97
N THR A 767 9.09 -10.89 -13.74
CA THR A 767 9.15 -11.02 -15.21
C THR A 767 8.40 -9.91 -15.94
N ALA A 768 7.68 -9.04 -15.21
CA ALA A 768 6.73 -8.07 -15.76
C ALA A 768 5.60 -8.73 -16.59
N GLY A 769 5.20 -9.96 -16.20
CA GLY A 769 4.00 -10.61 -16.68
C GLY A 769 4.19 -11.60 -17.82
N GLU A 770 5.28 -12.36 -17.89
CA GLU A 770 5.50 -13.39 -18.91
C GLU A 770 4.38 -14.44 -18.94
N ASP A 771 3.98 -14.99 -17.77
CA ASP A 771 2.92 -16.01 -17.67
C ASP A 771 1.56 -15.44 -18.08
N PHE A 772 1.28 -14.20 -17.68
CA PHE A 772 0.07 -13.50 -18.09
C PHE A 772 0.06 -13.24 -19.60
N ALA A 773 1.21 -12.87 -20.17
CA ALA A 773 1.39 -12.69 -21.61
C ALA A 773 1.20 -14.01 -22.37
N MET A 774 1.72 -15.13 -21.83
CA MET A 774 1.49 -16.46 -22.38
C MET A 774 0.00 -16.78 -22.44
N ALA A 775 -0.71 -16.56 -21.35
CA ALA A 775 -2.16 -16.78 -21.27
C ALA A 775 -2.93 -15.94 -22.28
N LEU A 776 -2.59 -14.65 -22.44
CA LEU A 776 -3.19 -13.77 -23.44
C LEU A 776 -2.97 -14.28 -24.86
N HIS A 777 -1.73 -14.69 -25.19
CA HIS A 777 -1.42 -15.21 -26.53
C HIS A 777 -2.09 -16.55 -26.81
N LEU A 778 -2.21 -17.44 -25.83
CA LEU A 778 -2.97 -18.70 -25.95
C LEU A 778 -4.43 -18.42 -26.32
N ALA A 779 -5.05 -17.44 -25.66
CA ALA A 779 -6.40 -16.97 -25.95
C ALA A 779 -6.53 -16.17 -27.27
N GLY A 780 -5.41 -15.88 -27.95
CA GLY A 780 -5.37 -15.11 -29.20
C GLY A 780 -5.51 -13.60 -28.99
N LEU A 781 -4.99 -13.08 -27.89
CA LEU A 781 -5.00 -11.66 -27.55
C LEU A 781 -3.56 -11.09 -27.58
N LYS A 782 -3.42 -9.88 -28.15
CA LYS A 782 -2.18 -9.12 -28.13
C LYS A 782 -2.41 -7.77 -27.47
N PRO A 783 -1.72 -7.44 -26.39
CA PRO A 783 -1.81 -6.11 -25.79
C PRO A 783 -1.37 -5.01 -26.74
N THR A 784 -1.93 -3.83 -26.57
CA THR A 784 -1.47 -2.59 -27.21
C THR A 784 -0.95 -1.66 -26.14
N TRP A 785 0.16 -0.97 -26.44
CA TRP A 785 0.84 -0.11 -25.47
C TRP A 785 0.88 1.34 -25.94
N ASP A 786 0.84 2.25 -24.99
CA ASP A 786 1.23 3.63 -25.20
C ASP A 786 2.75 3.74 -25.33
N HIS A 787 3.23 4.31 -26.43
CA HIS A 787 4.66 4.38 -26.73
C HIS A 787 5.47 5.25 -25.75
N GLY A 788 4.83 6.23 -25.10
CA GLY A 788 5.52 7.14 -24.17
C GLY A 788 5.64 6.58 -22.77
N SER A 789 4.56 5.93 -22.27
CA SER A 789 4.48 5.46 -20.88
C SER A 789 4.67 3.95 -20.72
N GLY A 790 4.70 3.19 -21.82
CA GLY A 790 4.76 1.72 -21.81
C GLY A 790 3.49 1.05 -21.21
N ARG A 791 2.44 1.83 -20.92
CA ARG A 791 1.19 1.31 -20.31
C ARG A 791 0.34 0.60 -21.34
N VAL A 792 -0.30 -0.48 -20.90
CA VAL A 792 -1.28 -1.20 -21.72
C VAL A 792 -2.53 -0.32 -21.88
N THR A 793 -2.92 -0.07 -23.13
CA THR A 793 -4.06 0.79 -23.50
C THR A 793 -5.24 0.00 -24.02
N GLY A 794 -5.05 -1.27 -24.38
CA GLY A 794 -6.06 -2.14 -24.94
C GLY A 794 -5.47 -3.46 -25.42
N PHE A 795 -6.23 -4.15 -26.28
CA PHE A 795 -5.75 -5.39 -26.90
C PHE A 795 -6.30 -5.54 -28.31
N GLU A 796 -5.54 -6.25 -29.12
CA GLU A 796 -5.88 -6.69 -30.46
C GLU A 796 -6.27 -8.16 -30.41
N ILE A 797 -7.34 -8.54 -31.11
CA ILE A 797 -7.76 -9.94 -31.24
C ILE A 797 -7.08 -10.54 -32.48
N LEU A 798 -6.19 -11.51 -32.25
CA LEU A 798 -5.47 -12.18 -33.32
C LEU A 798 -6.38 -13.19 -34.06
N ALA A 799 -6.39 -13.14 -35.38
CA ALA A 799 -7.11 -14.12 -36.17
C ALA A 799 -6.43 -15.51 -36.07
N PRO A 800 -7.19 -16.63 -36.06
CA PRO A 800 -6.60 -17.98 -36.07
C PRO A 800 -5.56 -18.21 -37.20
N ALA A 801 -5.74 -17.57 -38.34
CA ALA A 801 -4.78 -17.63 -39.44
C ALA A 801 -3.40 -17.00 -39.11
N LEU A 802 -3.39 -15.98 -38.22
CA LEU A 802 -2.13 -15.38 -37.75
C LEU A 802 -1.48 -16.21 -36.64
N LEU A 803 -2.30 -16.94 -35.86
CA LEU A 803 -1.81 -17.84 -34.81
C LEU A 803 -1.27 -19.17 -35.39
N GLY A 804 -1.70 -19.57 -36.59
CA GLY A 804 -1.40 -20.89 -37.12
C GLY A 804 -2.03 -22.07 -36.35
N ARG A 805 -2.94 -21.77 -35.41
CA ARG A 805 -3.61 -22.70 -34.52
C ARG A 805 -4.97 -22.15 -34.06
N PRO A 806 -5.86 -22.97 -33.51
CA PRO A 806 -7.08 -22.47 -32.84
C PRO A 806 -6.72 -21.63 -31.61
N ARG A 807 -7.65 -20.76 -31.18
CA ARG A 807 -7.58 -20.14 -29.86
C ARG A 807 -7.86 -21.19 -28.81
N ILE A 808 -7.17 -21.09 -27.70
CA ILE A 808 -7.27 -22.02 -26.59
C ILE A 808 -8.00 -21.33 -25.43
N ASP A 809 -8.97 -22.00 -24.84
CA ASP A 809 -9.63 -21.52 -23.63
C ASP A 809 -8.65 -21.53 -22.46
N VAL A 810 -8.49 -20.38 -21.80
CA VAL A 810 -7.55 -20.23 -20.69
C VAL A 810 -8.31 -19.88 -19.41
N THR A 811 -8.10 -20.69 -18.38
CA THR A 811 -8.51 -20.39 -17.01
C THR A 811 -7.31 -19.86 -16.24
N LEU A 812 -7.41 -18.65 -15.66
CA LEU A 812 -6.36 -18.09 -14.82
C LEU A 812 -6.61 -18.45 -13.36
N ARG A 813 -5.67 -19.13 -12.73
CA ARG A 813 -5.63 -19.33 -11.29
C ARG A 813 -4.68 -18.29 -10.70
N VAL A 814 -5.23 -17.30 -10.00
CA VAL A 814 -4.44 -16.22 -9.39
C VAL A 814 -4.16 -16.56 -7.94
N SER A 815 -2.87 -16.61 -7.57
CA SER A 815 -2.40 -16.72 -6.19
C SER A 815 -1.52 -15.52 -5.87
N GLY A 816 -1.73 -14.94 -4.69
CA GLY A 816 -1.00 -13.76 -4.24
C GLY A 816 -0.26 -14.01 -2.97
#